data_043c673f8c9cddb2c86782deab78fdd6
#
_entry.id   043c673f8c9cddb2c86782deab78fdd6
#
_cell.length_a   1.000
_cell.length_b   1.000
_cell.length_c   1.000
_cell.angle_alpha   90.00
_cell.angle_beta   90.00
_cell.angle_gamma   90.00
#
_symmetry.space_group_name_H-M   'P 1'
#
loop_
_entity.id
_entity.type
_entity.pdbx_description
1 polymer ?
#
loop_
_entity_poly.entity_id
_entity_poly.type
_entity_poly.pdbx_seq_one_letter_code
_entity_poly.pdbx_strand_id
1 'polypeptide(L)'
;MDLFLKELERLNAPQRAAVLQKEGPIIVIAGAGSGKTRVLTYRIANLMRQGVDAFNILALTFTNKAANEMKKRIADIVGNNEAKNLWMGTFHSVFARILRFEADKLGFPQNFTIYDTQDSQRLINGIIKEKELDKDVYKYKQIQQRISSLKNNLITVRAYFNSPELIEADAARRQPRFGDIYQEYVDRCFKAGAMDFDDLLLRTNELLNVFPEVLAKYQNRFQYILVDEYQDTNHSQYLIVKALADRFHNICVVGDDAQSIYAFRGANINNILNFKSDYPEAKEYKLEQNYRSTKNIVEAANSVIEHNKIRLDKVVFTENELGEPIKVHRSATDADEGRFVAGSIFENKMQHQLPNGSFAVLYRTNSQSRAIEDALRKRDIPYRIYGGLSFYQRKEIKDVLAYLRLIINPNDEEALVRIINFPARGIGETTMEKLTLAANHYKKSLFEVMYNINKLPDLHINSTTRQKLTDFVVMILNFQALNKEANAFEVAEQVAKKTGLLQEFKKDGTPEGIAKMENIEEMLNGIKDFVAGQEDIADSTGSLTEYLEDVSLATDSDKEIGDEDRVALMTIHLAKGLEFPYVYVVGMEEDLFPLAKSIQSREELEEERRLFYVALTRAEKQAYLTYAENRYRWGQLSPSEPSRFIEEIEEKYLSYLTPTLSNPNYRYKPLVNREIFGEVDKSKLRLQKPISGTPPAKNAPTGEEQQKLRKLKPVNAMQNIASKDIYNGLDIGTNVYHERFGKGKVVGLEGSGNDKKAQINFEVGGLKNILLRFAKLTIVN
;
A
#
# COMPACT_ATOMS: atom_id res chain seq x y z
N MET A 1 6.30 36.88 27.23
CA MET A 1 5.01 36.12 27.24
C MET A 1 5.32 34.73 26.79
N ASP A 2 4.95 33.72 27.55
CA ASP A 2 5.24 32.33 27.32
C ASP A 2 4.64 31.88 25.97
N LEU A 3 5.43 31.26 25.12
CA LEU A 3 5.04 30.80 23.77
C LEU A 3 3.78 29.92 23.83
N PHE A 4 3.72 29.02 24.80
CA PHE A 4 2.56 28.14 25.02
C PHE A 4 1.27 28.92 25.30
N LEU A 5 1.34 29.93 26.15
CA LEU A 5 0.13 30.75 26.47
C LEU A 5 -0.38 31.52 25.25
N LYS A 6 0.52 32.06 24.43
CA LYS A 6 0.14 32.74 23.16
C LYS A 6 -0.54 31.75 22.19
N GLU A 7 0.01 30.55 22.07
CA GLU A 7 -0.57 29.55 21.18
C GLU A 7 -1.89 28.98 21.73
N LEU A 8 -2.03 28.88 23.06
CA LEU A 8 -3.29 28.48 23.72
C LEU A 8 -4.43 29.50 23.45
N GLU A 9 -4.08 30.77 23.36
CA GLU A 9 -5.05 31.85 23.01
C GLU A 9 -5.52 31.75 21.54
N ARG A 10 -4.70 31.20 20.66
CA ARG A 10 -5.03 30.97 19.23
C ARG A 10 -5.93 29.75 18.99
N LEU A 11 -6.16 28.93 20.01
CA LEU A 11 -7.08 27.81 19.92
C LEU A 11 -8.53 28.30 20.07
N ASN A 12 -9.45 27.78 19.29
CA ASN A 12 -10.87 28.02 19.50
C ASN A 12 -11.36 27.38 20.81
N ALA A 13 -12.57 27.71 21.24
CA ALA A 13 -13.09 27.27 22.53
C ALA A 13 -13.10 25.73 22.72
N PRO A 14 -13.62 24.90 21.78
CA PRO A 14 -13.58 23.47 21.90
C PRO A 14 -12.15 22.89 21.92
N GLN A 15 -11.25 23.41 21.08
CA GLN A 15 -9.84 22.97 21.06
C GLN A 15 -9.18 23.26 22.41
N ARG A 16 -9.35 24.48 22.94
CA ARG A 16 -8.79 24.91 24.22
C ARG A 16 -9.35 24.08 25.37
N ALA A 17 -10.64 23.80 25.38
CA ALA A 17 -11.28 22.98 26.41
C ALA A 17 -10.70 21.55 26.42
N ALA A 18 -10.53 20.93 25.24
CA ALA A 18 -9.92 19.60 25.11
C ALA A 18 -8.45 19.58 25.57
N VAL A 19 -7.67 20.65 25.30
CA VAL A 19 -6.27 20.79 25.74
C VAL A 19 -6.17 20.92 27.25
N LEU A 20 -7.04 21.71 27.88
CA LEU A 20 -6.98 22.01 29.32
C LEU A 20 -7.54 20.92 30.22
N GLN A 21 -8.38 20.03 29.72
CA GLN A 21 -8.93 18.91 30.49
C GLN A 21 -7.81 17.97 30.90
N LYS A 22 -7.49 17.84 32.18
CA LYS A 22 -6.38 17.00 32.68
C LYS A 22 -6.80 15.54 32.84
N GLU A 23 -7.73 15.26 33.73
CA GLU A 23 -8.08 13.93 34.20
C GLU A 23 -9.31 13.36 33.49
N GLY A 24 -9.40 12.02 33.43
CA GLY A 24 -10.54 11.26 32.91
C GLY A 24 -10.51 11.01 31.41
N PRO A 25 -11.39 10.14 30.91
CA PRO A 25 -11.43 9.77 29.50
C PRO A 25 -12.02 10.89 28.65
N ILE A 26 -11.45 11.09 27.47
CA ILE A 26 -11.81 12.14 26.52
C ILE A 26 -11.92 11.56 25.12
N ILE A 27 -13.00 11.90 24.43
CA ILE A 27 -13.11 11.71 23.00
C ILE A 27 -13.16 13.06 22.30
N VAL A 28 -12.29 13.26 21.31
CA VAL A 28 -12.26 14.44 20.45
C VAL A 28 -12.74 14.02 19.06
N ILE A 29 -13.98 14.36 18.74
CA ILE A 29 -14.58 14.11 17.42
C ILE A 29 -14.23 15.29 16.53
N ALA A 30 -13.43 15.06 15.51
CA ALA A 30 -12.83 16.13 14.75
C ALA A 30 -13.11 16.00 13.25
N GLY A 31 -13.49 17.07 12.60
CA GLY A 31 -13.60 17.13 11.15
C GLY A 31 -12.25 17.17 10.43
N ALA A 32 -12.25 16.99 9.12
CA ALA A 32 -11.07 17.22 8.30
C ALA A 32 -10.59 18.67 8.46
N GLY A 33 -9.27 18.89 8.55
CA GLY A 33 -8.69 20.24 8.66
C GLY A 33 -9.01 21.01 9.95
N SER A 34 -9.58 20.36 11.00
CA SER A 34 -9.98 21.00 12.26
C SER A 34 -8.85 21.12 13.30
N GLY A 35 -7.64 20.71 12.97
CA GLY A 35 -6.48 20.81 13.88
C GLY A 35 -6.37 19.68 14.90
N LYS A 36 -6.80 18.45 14.60
CA LYS A 36 -6.66 17.24 15.42
C LYS A 36 -5.28 17.13 16.07
N THR A 37 -4.25 17.06 15.25
CA THR A 37 -2.85 16.93 15.68
C THR A 37 -2.40 18.09 16.55
N ARG A 38 -2.90 19.31 16.27
CA ARG A 38 -2.61 20.50 17.09
C ARG A 38 -3.16 20.33 18.50
N VAL A 39 -4.41 19.92 18.64
CA VAL A 39 -5.02 19.70 19.97
C VAL A 39 -4.24 18.63 20.75
N LEU A 40 -3.87 17.51 20.12
CA LEU A 40 -3.13 16.44 20.76
C LEU A 40 -1.74 16.93 21.24
N THR A 41 -1.01 17.64 20.38
CA THR A 41 0.30 18.20 20.66
C THR A 41 0.27 19.16 21.84
N TYR A 42 -0.69 20.12 21.82
CA TYR A 42 -0.82 21.10 22.91
C TYR A 42 -1.33 20.47 24.20
N ARG A 43 -2.15 19.42 24.15
CA ARG A 43 -2.56 18.66 25.33
C ARG A 43 -1.37 17.97 26.00
N ILE A 44 -0.50 17.31 25.22
CA ILE A 44 0.74 16.70 25.76
C ILE A 44 1.59 17.77 26.42
N ALA A 45 1.85 18.87 25.72
CA ALA A 45 2.63 19.97 26.27
C ALA A 45 2.01 20.56 27.56
N ASN A 46 0.67 20.68 27.61
CA ASN A 46 -0.05 21.13 28.80
C ASN A 46 0.11 20.16 29.99
N LEU A 47 0.00 18.85 29.77
CA LEU A 47 0.22 17.83 30.81
C LEU A 47 1.63 17.92 31.38
N MET A 48 2.67 18.01 30.53
CA MET A 48 4.06 18.17 30.97
C MET A 48 4.26 19.45 31.77
N ARG A 49 3.71 20.57 31.36
CA ARG A 49 3.75 21.85 32.08
C ARG A 49 3.02 21.81 33.43
N GLN A 50 2.02 20.95 33.57
CA GLN A 50 1.32 20.71 34.84
C GLN A 50 2.04 19.71 35.74
N GLY A 51 3.30 19.35 35.43
CA GLY A 51 4.15 18.49 36.25
C GLY A 51 3.98 16.98 36.00
N VAL A 52 3.35 16.59 34.86
CA VAL A 52 3.34 15.19 34.45
C VAL A 52 4.65 14.88 33.75
N ASP A 53 5.38 13.89 34.27
CA ASP A 53 6.61 13.45 33.67
C ASP A 53 6.40 12.86 32.26
N ALA A 54 7.29 13.20 31.33
CA ALA A 54 7.20 12.76 29.92
C ALA A 54 7.09 11.24 29.76
N PHE A 55 7.79 10.46 30.59
CA PHE A 55 7.75 8.99 30.55
C PHE A 55 6.46 8.38 31.10
N ASN A 56 5.59 9.19 31.72
CA ASN A 56 4.24 8.79 32.15
C ASN A 56 3.18 9.03 31.07
N ILE A 57 3.58 9.58 29.91
CA ILE A 57 2.70 9.87 28.79
C ILE A 57 3.03 8.89 27.65
N LEU A 58 1.99 8.18 27.19
CA LEU A 58 2.00 7.36 25.98
C LEU A 58 1.21 8.05 24.90
N ALA A 59 1.84 8.36 23.76
CA ALA A 59 1.17 8.95 22.60
C ALA A 59 1.33 8.03 21.37
N LEU A 60 0.21 7.57 20.84
CA LEU A 60 0.14 6.62 19.73
C LEU A 60 -0.44 7.29 18.49
N THR A 61 0.19 7.07 17.34
CA THR A 61 -0.28 7.55 16.04
C THR A 61 -0.12 6.47 14.97
N PHE A 62 -0.60 6.75 13.75
CA PHE A 62 -0.59 5.75 12.66
C PHE A 62 0.69 5.76 11.82
N THR A 63 1.37 6.90 11.69
CA THR A 63 2.56 7.05 10.84
C THR A 63 3.74 7.63 11.60
N ASN A 64 4.95 7.20 11.25
CA ASN A 64 6.19 7.74 11.83
C ASN A 64 6.34 9.23 11.52
N LYS A 65 5.92 9.67 10.32
CA LYS A 65 5.90 11.10 9.96
C LYS A 65 5.09 11.92 10.96
N ALA A 66 3.85 11.49 11.26
CA ALA A 66 3.02 12.17 12.24
C ALA A 66 3.66 12.17 13.63
N ALA A 67 4.24 11.03 14.06
CA ALA A 67 4.95 10.93 15.34
C ALA A 67 6.13 11.91 15.42
N ASN A 68 6.97 11.98 14.38
CA ASN A 68 8.14 12.86 14.33
C ASN A 68 7.74 14.34 14.30
N GLU A 69 6.72 14.70 13.51
CA GLU A 69 6.21 16.07 13.46
C GLU A 69 5.64 16.49 14.81
N MET A 70 4.85 15.63 15.47
CA MET A 70 4.32 15.89 16.81
C MET A 70 5.45 16.03 17.83
N LYS A 71 6.46 15.17 17.83
CA LYS A 71 7.65 15.27 18.72
C LYS A 71 8.34 16.61 18.53
N LYS A 72 8.59 17.04 17.31
CA LYS A 72 9.21 18.32 17.00
C LYS A 72 8.40 19.47 17.56
N ARG A 73 7.09 19.50 17.29
CA ARG A 73 6.20 20.57 17.81
C ARG A 73 6.14 20.59 19.34
N ILE A 74 6.15 19.42 20.01
CA ILE A 74 6.17 19.35 21.46
C ILE A 74 7.52 19.88 21.98
N ALA A 75 8.64 19.49 21.36
CA ALA A 75 9.96 19.96 21.73
C ALA A 75 10.13 21.48 21.60
N ASP A 76 9.52 22.08 20.58
CA ASP A 76 9.48 23.54 20.41
C ASP A 76 8.74 24.27 21.56
N ILE A 77 7.80 23.59 22.24
CA ILE A 77 6.99 24.14 23.33
C ILE A 77 7.60 23.90 24.70
N VAL A 78 8.05 22.68 24.99
CA VAL A 78 8.50 22.28 26.33
C VAL A 78 10.01 22.15 26.46
N GLY A 79 10.73 22.15 25.34
CA GLY A 79 12.20 21.96 25.29
C GLY A 79 12.59 20.54 24.88
N ASN A 80 13.72 20.45 24.16
CA ASN A 80 14.19 19.20 23.58
C ASN A 80 14.47 18.10 24.61
N ASN A 81 15.05 18.45 25.77
CA ASN A 81 15.47 17.46 26.78
C ASN A 81 14.27 16.76 27.43
N GLU A 82 13.18 17.46 27.66
CA GLU A 82 11.96 16.88 28.26
C GLU A 82 11.17 16.04 27.23
N ALA A 83 11.06 16.54 26.00
CA ALA A 83 10.32 15.86 24.92
C ALA A 83 10.95 14.50 24.52
N LYS A 84 12.27 14.31 24.68
CA LYS A 84 12.98 13.07 24.35
C LYS A 84 12.49 11.86 25.16
N ASN A 85 12.05 12.08 26.38
CA ASN A 85 11.60 11.00 27.28
C ASN A 85 10.13 10.57 27.05
N LEU A 86 9.44 11.24 26.14
CA LEU A 86 8.06 10.93 25.81
C LEU A 86 7.96 9.59 25.04
N TRP A 87 7.10 8.70 25.52
CA TRP A 87 6.78 7.49 24.80
C TRP A 87 5.80 7.80 23.67
N MET A 88 6.35 8.13 22.49
CA MET A 88 5.57 8.49 21.34
C MET A 88 6.07 7.77 20.09
N GLY A 89 5.14 7.21 19.33
CA GLY A 89 5.45 6.48 18.10
C GLY A 89 4.20 5.90 17.45
N THR A 90 4.43 5.06 16.45
CA THR A 90 3.36 4.22 15.91
C THR A 90 3.05 3.09 16.87
N PHE A 91 1.84 2.50 16.77
CA PHE A 91 1.47 1.32 17.57
C PHE A 91 2.55 0.23 17.51
N HIS A 92 3.00 -0.11 16.29
CA HIS A 92 4.00 -1.14 16.09
C HIS A 92 5.35 -0.78 16.71
N SER A 93 5.81 0.46 16.58
CA SER A 93 7.11 0.87 17.13
C SER A 93 7.14 0.84 18.67
N VAL A 94 6.07 1.33 19.28
CA VAL A 94 5.97 1.32 20.75
C VAL A 94 5.85 -0.11 21.27
N PHE A 95 5.04 -0.95 20.62
CA PHE A 95 4.85 -2.32 21.09
C PHE A 95 6.03 -3.22 20.77
N ALA A 96 6.72 -3.02 19.65
CA ALA A 96 8.01 -3.67 19.40
C ALA A 96 9.02 -3.35 20.51
N ARG A 97 9.09 -2.09 20.95
CA ARG A 97 9.95 -1.68 22.07
C ARG A 97 9.56 -2.37 23.38
N ILE A 98 8.26 -2.47 23.71
CA ILE A 98 7.79 -3.21 24.88
C ILE A 98 8.16 -4.69 24.76
N LEU A 99 7.91 -5.31 23.61
CA LEU A 99 8.25 -6.72 23.37
C LEU A 99 9.74 -7.00 23.52
N ARG A 100 10.62 -6.10 23.08
CA ARG A 100 12.07 -6.28 23.27
C ARG A 100 12.48 -6.33 24.74
N PHE A 101 11.86 -5.50 25.58
CA PHE A 101 12.13 -5.53 27.03
C PHE A 101 11.59 -6.79 27.72
N GLU A 102 10.54 -7.40 27.18
CA GLU A 102 9.83 -8.51 27.83
C GLU A 102 9.87 -9.81 27.00
N ALA A 103 10.70 -9.86 25.94
CA ALA A 103 10.73 -10.96 24.97
C ALA A 103 10.93 -12.33 25.63
N ASP A 104 11.79 -12.41 26.64
CA ASP A 104 12.12 -13.65 27.35
C ASP A 104 10.89 -14.33 27.96
N LYS A 105 9.91 -13.56 28.41
CA LYS A 105 8.64 -14.09 28.94
C LYS A 105 7.82 -14.86 27.91
N LEU A 106 7.95 -14.48 26.63
CA LEU A 106 7.30 -15.13 25.50
C LEU A 106 8.18 -16.18 24.81
N GLY A 107 9.40 -16.39 25.29
CA GLY A 107 10.36 -17.33 24.72
C GLY A 107 11.08 -16.83 23.45
N PHE A 108 10.99 -15.53 23.15
CA PHE A 108 11.72 -14.91 22.03
C PHE A 108 13.02 -14.26 22.52
N PRO A 109 14.03 -14.20 21.65
CA PRO A 109 15.23 -13.41 21.95
C PRO A 109 14.89 -11.91 21.92
N GLN A 110 15.57 -11.10 22.72
CA GLN A 110 15.38 -9.64 22.75
C GLN A 110 15.69 -8.98 21.41
N ASN A 111 16.60 -9.56 20.63
CA ASN A 111 17.00 -9.14 19.29
C ASN A 111 16.23 -9.85 18.16
N PHE A 112 14.97 -10.21 18.40
CA PHE A 112 14.14 -10.85 17.37
C PHE A 112 14.09 -10.03 16.09
N THR A 113 14.02 -10.72 14.94
CA THR A 113 13.89 -10.09 13.63
C THR A 113 12.43 -9.74 13.36
N ILE A 114 12.19 -8.58 12.74
CA ILE A 114 10.85 -8.22 12.25
C ILE A 114 10.77 -8.56 10.75
N TYR A 115 9.94 -9.54 10.40
CA TYR A 115 9.69 -9.93 9.01
C TYR A 115 8.74 -8.97 8.32
N ASP A 116 9.13 -8.53 7.13
CA ASP A 116 8.22 -7.78 6.28
C ASP A 116 7.26 -8.71 5.50
N THR A 117 6.36 -8.11 4.72
CA THR A 117 5.38 -8.84 3.90
C THR A 117 6.06 -9.78 2.90
N GLN A 118 7.22 -9.41 2.32
CA GLN A 118 7.91 -10.25 1.34
C GLN A 118 8.61 -11.43 2.00
N ASP A 119 9.19 -11.23 3.19
CA ASP A 119 9.81 -12.29 3.98
C ASP A 119 8.75 -13.32 4.39
N SER A 120 7.62 -12.86 4.91
CA SER A 120 6.47 -13.70 5.25
C SER A 120 5.93 -14.47 4.05
N GLN A 121 5.78 -13.83 2.89
CA GLN A 121 5.32 -14.47 1.65
C GLN A 121 6.31 -15.50 1.14
N ARG A 122 7.62 -15.24 1.27
CA ARG A 122 8.66 -16.18 0.86
C ARG A 122 8.67 -17.42 1.73
N LEU A 123 8.57 -17.25 3.04
CA LEU A 123 8.47 -18.34 4.00
C LEU A 123 7.23 -19.21 3.73
N ILE A 124 6.05 -18.59 3.56
CA ILE A 124 4.81 -19.31 3.24
C ILE A 124 4.92 -20.07 1.92
N ASN A 125 5.51 -19.47 0.87
CA ASN A 125 5.71 -20.13 -0.42
C ASN A 125 6.66 -21.34 -0.29
N GLY A 126 7.69 -21.25 0.55
CA GLY A 126 8.57 -22.37 0.92
C GLY A 126 7.77 -23.52 1.56
N ILE A 127 6.94 -23.21 2.55
CA ILE A 127 6.08 -24.20 3.24
C ILE A 127 5.12 -24.90 2.26
N ILE A 128 4.49 -24.13 1.36
CA ILE A 128 3.58 -24.69 0.33
C ILE A 128 4.33 -25.65 -0.59
N LYS A 129 5.56 -25.29 -1.02
CA LYS A 129 6.41 -26.13 -1.87
C LYS A 129 6.82 -27.43 -1.16
N GLU A 130 7.28 -27.34 0.08
CA GLU A 130 7.73 -28.49 0.88
C GLU A 130 6.61 -29.46 1.26
N LYS A 131 5.40 -28.94 1.51
CA LYS A 131 4.21 -29.76 1.78
C LYS A 131 3.57 -30.30 0.48
N GLU A 132 4.18 -30.06 -0.68
CA GLU A 132 3.71 -30.50 -2.01
C GLU A 132 2.26 -30.06 -2.31
N LEU A 133 1.86 -28.86 -1.83
CA LEU A 133 0.51 -28.34 -2.01
C LEU A 133 0.38 -27.64 -3.38
N ASP A 134 -0.82 -27.71 -3.95
CA ASP A 134 -1.15 -27.06 -5.22
C ASP A 134 -1.06 -25.54 -5.10
N LYS A 135 -0.13 -24.92 -5.84
CA LYS A 135 0.14 -23.47 -5.81
C LYS A 135 -0.99 -22.63 -6.41
N ASP A 136 -1.85 -23.19 -7.24
CA ASP A 136 -3.00 -22.51 -7.82
C ASP A 136 -4.15 -22.43 -6.81
N VAL A 137 -4.23 -23.40 -5.90
CA VAL A 137 -5.18 -23.44 -4.80
C VAL A 137 -4.64 -22.66 -3.60
N TYR A 138 -3.40 -22.94 -3.17
CA TYR A 138 -2.74 -22.30 -2.04
C TYR A 138 -1.84 -21.14 -2.50
N LYS A 139 -2.45 -20.06 -2.98
CA LYS A 139 -1.71 -18.87 -3.41
C LYS A 139 -1.09 -18.17 -2.21
N TYR A 140 0.25 -18.15 -2.11
CA TYR A 140 0.98 -17.66 -0.94
C TYR A 140 0.55 -16.26 -0.47
N LYS A 141 0.20 -15.34 -1.41
CA LYS A 141 -0.32 -14.01 -1.06
C LYS A 141 -1.66 -14.08 -0.35
N GLN A 142 -2.57 -14.96 -0.79
CA GLN A 142 -3.88 -15.14 -0.17
C GLN A 142 -3.75 -15.82 1.19
N ILE A 143 -2.87 -16.81 1.31
CA ILE A 143 -2.56 -17.48 2.58
C ILE A 143 -1.99 -16.47 3.59
N GLN A 144 -1.04 -15.63 3.17
CA GLN A 144 -0.46 -14.58 4.02
C GLN A 144 -1.55 -13.60 4.51
N GLN A 145 -2.41 -13.12 3.61
CA GLN A 145 -3.54 -12.24 3.98
C GLN A 145 -4.50 -12.90 4.97
N ARG A 146 -4.76 -14.19 4.81
CA ARG A 146 -5.62 -14.95 5.72
C ARG A 146 -4.98 -15.11 7.10
N ILE A 147 -3.69 -15.42 7.18
CA ILE A 147 -2.93 -15.48 8.44
C ILE A 147 -2.95 -14.11 9.13
N SER A 148 -2.66 -13.03 8.38
CA SER A 148 -2.72 -11.66 8.89
C SER A 148 -4.10 -11.33 9.48
N SER A 149 -5.18 -11.65 8.76
CA SER A 149 -6.54 -11.46 9.26
C SER A 149 -6.82 -12.22 10.56
N LEU A 150 -6.36 -13.46 10.70
CA LEU A 150 -6.52 -14.24 11.93
C LEU A 150 -5.75 -13.62 13.09
N LYS A 151 -4.48 -13.24 12.88
CA LYS A 151 -3.64 -12.61 13.92
C LYS A 151 -4.22 -11.28 14.39
N ASN A 152 -4.71 -10.43 13.48
CA ASN A 152 -5.33 -9.14 13.81
C ASN A 152 -6.65 -9.31 14.61
N ASN A 153 -7.31 -10.47 14.47
CA ASN A 153 -8.48 -10.85 15.28
C ASN A 153 -8.10 -11.71 16.50
N LEU A 154 -6.81 -11.77 16.86
CA LEU A 154 -6.28 -12.53 18.00
C LEU A 154 -6.57 -14.04 17.93
N ILE A 155 -6.79 -14.58 16.74
CA ILE A 155 -7.00 -16.00 16.52
C ILE A 155 -5.64 -16.68 16.34
N THR A 156 -5.11 -17.22 17.44
CA THR A 156 -3.88 -18.02 17.42
C THR A 156 -4.11 -19.35 16.71
N VAL A 157 -3.04 -20.07 16.36
CA VAL A 157 -3.12 -21.40 15.76
C VAL A 157 -3.98 -22.35 16.62
N ARG A 158 -3.81 -22.33 17.95
CA ARG A 158 -4.61 -23.13 18.88
C ARG A 158 -6.09 -22.75 18.81
N ALA A 159 -6.41 -21.46 18.78
CA ALA A 159 -7.78 -20.97 18.67
C ALA A 159 -8.40 -21.37 17.31
N TYR A 160 -7.61 -21.31 16.22
CA TYR A 160 -8.05 -21.76 14.90
C TYR A 160 -8.45 -23.24 14.89
N PHE A 161 -7.60 -24.13 15.41
CA PHE A 161 -7.93 -25.57 15.48
C PHE A 161 -9.08 -25.91 16.44
N ASN A 162 -9.36 -25.04 17.40
CA ASN A 162 -10.51 -25.18 18.29
C ASN A 162 -11.82 -24.59 17.71
N SER A 163 -11.80 -24.02 16.51
CA SER A 163 -12.98 -23.44 15.85
C SER A 163 -13.34 -24.23 14.57
N PRO A 164 -14.29 -25.18 14.66
CA PRO A 164 -14.76 -25.94 13.51
C PRO A 164 -15.23 -25.04 12.35
N GLU A 165 -15.90 -23.93 12.67
CA GLU A 165 -16.42 -22.97 11.68
C GLU A 165 -15.31 -22.37 10.79
N LEU A 166 -14.15 -22.04 11.38
CA LEU A 166 -13.02 -21.52 10.63
C LEU A 166 -12.40 -22.58 9.72
N ILE A 167 -12.29 -23.81 10.22
CA ILE A 167 -11.77 -24.96 9.47
C ILE A 167 -12.69 -25.28 8.28
N GLU A 168 -14.00 -25.34 8.52
CA GLU A 168 -15.01 -25.59 7.47
C GLU A 168 -15.03 -24.46 6.43
N ALA A 169 -14.91 -23.20 6.86
CA ALA A 169 -14.83 -22.06 5.95
C ALA A 169 -13.62 -22.14 5.02
N ASP A 170 -12.45 -22.55 5.52
CA ASP A 170 -11.26 -22.70 4.69
C ASP A 170 -11.31 -23.99 3.83
N ALA A 171 -11.94 -25.05 4.28
CA ALA A 171 -12.26 -26.24 3.49
C ALA A 171 -13.21 -25.91 2.32
N ALA A 172 -14.25 -25.10 2.57
CA ALA A 172 -15.18 -24.63 1.52
C ALA A 172 -14.46 -23.78 0.44
N ARG A 173 -13.38 -23.10 0.80
CA ARG A 173 -12.47 -22.39 -0.13
C ARG A 173 -11.50 -23.33 -0.86
N ARG A 174 -11.65 -24.65 -0.71
CA ARG A 174 -10.74 -25.69 -1.21
C ARG A 174 -9.34 -25.65 -0.56
N GLN A 175 -9.22 -25.12 0.64
CA GLN A 175 -7.95 -24.99 1.37
C GLN A 175 -7.96 -25.74 2.71
N PRO A 176 -8.33 -27.05 2.77
CA PRO A 176 -8.46 -27.79 4.03
C PRO A 176 -7.13 -27.92 4.81
N ARG A 177 -5.98 -27.72 4.15
CA ARG A 177 -4.65 -27.78 4.76
C ARG A 177 -4.14 -26.40 5.22
N PHE A 178 -5.00 -25.36 5.23
CA PHE A 178 -4.60 -24.01 5.65
C PHE A 178 -4.06 -23.99 7.10
N GLY A 179 -4.71 -24.71 8.02
CA GLY A 179 -4.26 -24.80 9.41
C GLY A 179 -2.84 -25.35 9.56
N ASP A 180 -2.46 -26.35 8.72
CA ASP A 180 -1.11 -26.92 8.71
C ASP A 180 -0.05 -25.91 8.23
N ILE A 181 -0.43 -25.02 7.29
CA ILE A 181 0.46 -23.96 6.82
C ILE A 181 0.60 -22.90 7.91
N TYR A 182 -0.51 -22.52 8.58
CA TYR A 182 -0.49 -21.53 9.64
C TYR A 182 0.36 -21.98 10.82
N GLN A 183 0.20 -23.23 11.26
CA GLN A 183 1.03 -23.82 12.32
C GLN A 183 2.52 -23.78 11.94
N GLU A 184 2.87 -24.33 10.77
CA GLU A 184 4.26 -24.40 10.30
C GLU A 184 4.88 -23.01 10.17
N TYR A 185 4.11 -22.02 9.69
CA TYR A 185 4.55 -20.63 9.58
C TYR A 185 4.92 -20.04 10.96
N VAL A 186 4.05 -20.22 11.94
CA VAL A 186 4.28 -19.73 13.32
C VAL A 186 5.49 -20.42 13.95
N ASP A 187 5.60 -21.75 13.78
CA ASP A 187 6.70 -22.54 14.34
C ASP A 187 8.05 -22.13 13.74
N ARG A 188 8.11 -21.86 12.43
CA ARG A 188 9.33 -21.40 11.78
C ARG A 188 9.69 -19.97 12.17
N CYS A 189 8.72 -19.06 12.28
CA CYS A 189 8.97 -17.73 12.80
C CYS A 189 9.54 -17.80 14.23
N PHE A 190 8.96 -18.62 15.09
CA PHE A 190 9.46 -18.82 16.46
C PHE A 190 10.88 -19.39 16.48
N LYS A 191 11.14 -20.45 15.71
CA LYS A 191 12.47 -21.07 15.59
C LYS A 191 13.53 -20.09 15.06
N ALA A 192 13.14 -19.24 14.11
CA ALA A 192 14.02 -18.20 13.55
C ALA A 192 14.21 -16.99 14.50
N GLY A 193 13.54 -16.96 15.65
CA GLY A 193 13.52 -15.78 16.52
C GLY A 193 12.97 -14.55 15.77
N ALA A 194 11.91 -14.73 15.00
CA ALA A 194 11.33 -13.67 14.16
C ALA A 194 9.86 -13.47 14.47
N MET A 195 9.38 -12.24 14.31
CA MET A 195 7.98 -11.84 14.39
C MET A 195 7.61 -11.07 13.12
N ASP A 196 6.42 -11.29 12.57
CA ASP A 196 5.90 -10.39 11.54
C ASP A 196 5.20 -9.18 12.17
N PHE A 197 4.72 -8.24 11.35
CA PHE A 197 4.03 -7.04 11.86
C PHE A 197 2.79 -7.36 12.69
N ASP A 198 2.04 -8.40 12.31
CA ASP A 198 0.82 -8.80 13.03
C ASP A 198 1.19 -9.47 14.37
N ASP A 199 2.33 -10.16 14.44
CA ASP A 199 2.84 -10.73 15.68
C ASP A 199 3.17 -9.65 16.72
N LEU A 200 3.64 -8.47 16.31
CA LEU A 200 3.92 -7.39 17.26
C LEU A 200 2.68 -7.00 18.08
N LEU A 201 1.52 -7.02 17.44
CA LEU A 201 0.25 -6.74 18.12
C LEU A 201 -0.29 -7.97 18.87
N LEU A 202 -0.28 -9.14 18.23
CA LEU A 202 -0.76 -10.38 18.82
C LEU A 202 0.04 -10.73 20.10
N ARG A 203 1.38 -10.69 20.02
CA ARG A 203 2.26 -11.02 21.13
C ARG A 203 2.21 -9.98 22.26
N THR A 204 1.96 -8.71 21.93
CA THR A 204 1.72 -7.69 22.97
C THR A 204 0.42 -7.98 23.73
N ASN A 205 -0.67 -8.34 23.02
CA ASN A 205 -1.90 -8.78 23.70
C ASN A 205 -1.66 -10.01 24.57
N GLU A 206 -0.96 -11.01 24.05
CA GLU A 206 -0.61 -12.23 24.81
C GLU A 206 0.21 -11.88 26.08
N LEU A 207 1.24 -11.03 25.93
CA LEU A 207 2.10 -10.58 27.01
C LEU A 207 1.29 -9.90 28.14
N LEU A 208 0.43 -8.97 27.79
CA LEU A 208 -0.37 -8.24 28.77
C LEU A 208 -1.44 -9.10 29.45
N ASN A 209 -2.00 -10.09 28.74
CA ASN A 209 -3.02 -10.99 29.30
C ASN A 209 -2.42 -12.11 30.16
N VAL A 210 -1.27 -12.67 29.79
CA VAL A 210 -0.68 -13.82 30.44
C VAL A 210 0.20 -13.41 31.65
N PHE A 211 0.77 -12.21 31.62
CA PHE A 211 1.69 -11.71 32.66
C PHE A 211 1.14 -10.44 33.32
N PRO A 212 0.27 -10.58 34.37
CA PRO A 212 -0.32 -9.44 35.06
C PRO A 212 0.68 -8.44 35.65
N GLU A 213 1.86 -8.93 36.05
CA GLU A 213 2.94 -8.06 36.55
C GLU A 213 3.50 -7.15 35.47
N VAL A 214 3.53 -7.61 34.20
CA VAL A 214 3.92 -6.77 33.05
C VAL A 214 2.85 -5.73 32.77
N LEU A 215 1.60 -6.13 32.75
CA LEU A 215 0.48 -5.20 32.60
C LEU A 215 0.52 -4.12 33.69
N ALA A 216 0.65 -4.50 34.94
CA ALA A 216 0.75 -3.56 36.07
C ALA A 216 1.94 -2.62 35.95
N LYS A 217 3.11 -3.11 35.47
CA LYS A 217 4.30 -2.29 35.20
C LYS A 217 4.00 -1.18 34.21
N TYR A 218 3.41 -1.52 33.06
CA TYR A 218 3.13 -0.54 31.99
C TYR A 218 1.91 0.34 32.31
N GLN A 219 0.90 -0.14 33.02
CA GLN A 219 -0.17 0.69 33.57
C GLN A 219 0.34 1.75 34.53
N ASN A 220 1.27 1.39 35.43
CA ASN A 220 1.89 2.34 36.34
C ASN A 220 2.74 3.38 35.62
N ARG A 221 3.43 2.95 34.55
CA ARG A 221 4.24 3.83 33.73
C ARG A 221 3.39 4.81 32.92
N PHE A 222 2.38 4.32 32.21
CA PHE A 222 1.56 5.13 31.29
C PHE A 222 0.30 5.63 31.98
N GLN A 223 0.44 6.72 32.74
CA GLN A 223 -0.66 7.32 33.46
C GLN A 223 -1.61 8.12 32.55
N TYR A 224 -1.10 8.58 31.40
CA TYR A 224 -1.86 9.31 30.37
C TYR A 224 -1.61 8.67 29.01
N ILE A 225 -2.68 8.26 28.35
CA ILE A 225 -2.64 7.61 27.04
C ILE A 225 -3.37 8.48 26.03
N LEU A 226 -2.69 8.85 24.95
CA LEU A 226 -3.25 9.66 23.88
C LEU A 226 -3.16 8.90 22.56
N VAL A 227 -4.25 8.83 21.82
CA VAL A 227 -4.32 8.09 20.55
C VAL A 227 -4.85 8.98 19.46
N ASP A 228 -4.04 9.20 18.42
CA ASP A 228 -4.45 9.89 17.19
C ASP A 228 -5.05 8.91 16.18
N GLU A 229 -5.91 9.41 15.29
CA GLU A 229 -6.58 8.63 14.23
C GLU A 229 -7.28 7.36 14.77
N TYR A 230 -7.95 7.46 15.92
CA TYR A 230 -8.51 6.32 16.65
C TYR A 230 -9.50 5.49 15.83
N GLN A 231 -10.17 6.07 14.82
CA GLN A 231 -11.08 5.38 13.90
C GLN A 231 -10.38 4.35 13.00
N ASP A 232 -9.05 4.39 12.90
CA ASP A 232 -8.27 3.45 12.08
C ASP A 232 -7.68 2.29 12.91
N THR A 233 -7.95 2.24 14.21
CA THR A 233 -7.46 1.16 15.07
C THR A 233 -8.15 -0.17 14.76
N ASN A 234 -7.35 -1.25 14.75
CA ASN A 234 -7.89 -2.61 14.65
C ASN A 234 -8.25 -3.17 16.05
N HIS A 235 -8.89 -4.34 16.08
CA HIS A 235 -9.33 -4.97 17.32
C HIS A 235 -8.18 -5.22 18.31
N SER A 236 -7.04 -5.68 17.82
CA SER A 236 -5.84 -5.94 18.63
C SER A 236 -5.30 -4.67 19.29
N GLN A 237 -5.17 -3.58 18.53
CA GLN A 237 -4.73 -2.27 19.02
C GLN A 237 -5.70 -1.69 20.07
N TYR A 238 -7.01 -1.80 19.80
CA TYR A 238 -8.04 -1.38 20.73
C TYR A 238 -7.91 -2.08 22.08
N LEU A 239 -7.76 -3.40 22.10
CA LEU A 239 -7.64 -4.17 23.35
C LEU A 239 -6.37 -3.81 24.13
N ILE A 240 -5.23 -3.62 23.47
CA ILE A 240 -4.00 -3.19 24.13
C ILE A 240 -4.19 -1.82 24.80
N VAL A 241 -4.73 -0.86 24.06
CA VAL A 241 -4.97 0.50 24.60
C VAL A 241 -5.93 0.45 25.78
N LYS A 242 -7.02 -0.31 25.67
CA LYS A 242 -8.01 -0.48 26.74
C LYS A 242 -7.37 -1.08 28.00
N ALA A 243 -6.61 -2.17 27.85
CA ALA A 243 -5.91 -2.81 28.97
C ALA A 243 -4.91 -1.87 29.67
N LEU A 244 -4.15 -1.09 28.91
CA LEU A 244 -3.21 -0.12 29.47
C LEU A 244 -3.92 1.04 30.18
N ALA A 245 -5.06 1.50 29.64
CA ALA A 245 -5.81 2.64 30.21
C ALA A 245 -6.65 2.27 31.45
N ASP A 246 -6.94 1.00 31.69
CA ASP A 246 -7.89 0.50 32.69
C ASP A 246 -7.58 0.95 34.13
N ARG A 247 -6.31 1.24 34.45
CA ARG A 247 -5.93 1.63 35.81
C ARG A 247 -6.24 3.09 36.16
N PHE A 248 -5.97 4.03 35.25
CA PHE A 248 -6.09 5.47 35.50
C PHE A 248 -7.23 6.14 34.75
N HIS A 249 -7.79 5.49 33.74
CA HIS A 249 -8.81 6.02 32.85
C HIS A 249 -8.47 7.38 32.18
N ASN A 250 -7.18 7.80 32.23
CA ASN A 250 -6.73 9.04 31.59
C ASN A 250 -6.39 8.78 30.11
N ILE A 251 -7.41 8.43 29.36
CA ILE A 251 -7.31 8.16 27.92
C ILE A 251 -7.92 9.31 27.11
N CYS A 252 -7.18 9.79 26.12
CA CYS A 252 -7.64 10.79 25.16
C CYS A 252 -7.56 10.22 23.75
N VAL A 253 -8.69 10.00 23.12
CA VAL A 253 -8.75 9.56 21.73
C VAL A 253 -9.17 10.70 20.82
N VAL A 254 -8.49 10.87 19.69
CA VAL A 254 -8.80 11.85 18.66
C VAL A 254 -9.07 11.12 17.36
N GLY A 255 -10.15 11.48 16.67
CA GLY A 255 -10.46 10.81 15.41
C GLY A 255 -11.56 11.49 14.60
N ASP A 256 -11.69 10.98 13.38
CA ASP A 256 -12.70 11.38 12.41
C ASP A 256 -13.28 10.14 11.75
N ASP A 257 -14.49 9.76 12.13
CA ASP A 257 -15.19 8.60 11.55
C ASP A 257 -15.35 8.70 10.02
N ALA A 258 -15.50 9.94 9.50
CA ALA A 258 -15.57 10.21 8.07
C ALA A 258 -14.23 9.96 7.33
N GLN A 259 -13.12 9.76 8.06
CA GLN A 259 -11.81 9.43 7.51
C GLN A 259 -11.37 7.98 7.82
N SER A 260 -12.29 7.11 8.27
CA SER A 260 -12.01 5.68 8.46
C SER A 260 -11.98 4.95 7.11
N ILE A 261 -10.77 4.67 6.60
CA ILE A 261 -10.53 4.15 5.24
C ILE A 261 -9.55 2.95 5.21
N TYR A 262 -9.31 2.30 6.35
CA TYR A 262 -8.37 1.18 6.47
C TYR A 262 -9.03 -0.12 6.94
N ALA A 263 -10.36 -0.32 6.69
CA ALA A 263 -11.02 -1.58 7.03
C ALA A 263 -10.39 -2.79 6.32
N PHE A 264 -9.86 -2.60 5.10
CA PHE A 264 -9.11 -3.64 4.39
C PHE A 264 -7.80 -4.07 5.09
N ARG A 265 -7.31 -3.27 6.06
CA ARG A 265 -6.19 -3.59 6.98
C ARG A 265 -6.67 -4.01 8.38
N GLY A 266 -7.95 -4.26 8.54
CA GLY A 266 -8.54 -4.68 9.81
C GLY A 266 -8.95 -3.53 10.74
N ALA A 267 -8.92 -2.27 10.31
CA ALA A 267 -9.46 -1.15 11.07
C ALA A 267 -10.94 -1.35 11.36
N ASN A 268 -11.38 -0.99 12.57
CA ASN A 268 -12.76 -1.13 13.00
C ASN A 268 -13.31 0.20 13.49
N ILE A 269 -14.12 0.81 12.67
CA ILE A 269 -14.77 2.10 12.99
C ILE A 269 -15.59 2.05 14.29
N ASN A 270 -16.09 0.86 14.68
CA ASN A 270 -16.85 0.70 15.92
C ASN A 270 -16.02 1.06 17.17
N ASN A 271 -14.69 1.03 17.11
CA ASN A 271 -13.85 1.42 18.23
C ASN A 271 -14.08 2.88 18.62
N ILE A 272 -14.20 3.79 17.65
CA ILE A 272 -14.51 5.21 17.96
C ILE A 272 -16.00 5.43 18.24
N LEU A 273 -16.88 4.74 17.51
CA LEU A 273 -18.33 4.87 17.69
C LEU A 273 -18.80 4.43 19.07
N ASN A 274 -18.18 3.37 19.61
CA ASN A 274 -18.54 2.76 20.89
C ASN A 274 -17.70 3.29 22.08
N PHE A 275 -16.82 4.27 21.87
CA PHE A 275 -15.93 4.76 22.94
C PHE A 275 -16.69 5.19 24.21
N LYS A 276 -17.82 5.85 24.07
CA LYS A 276 -18.69 6.24 25.21
C LYS A 276 -19.35 5.05 25.91
N SER A 277 -19.53 3.93 25.22
CA SER A 277 -20.02 2.71 25.86
C SER A 277 -18.93 2.07 26.71
N ASP A 278 -17.67 2.17 26.30
CA ASP A 278 -16.51 1.69 27.07
C ASP A 278 -16.19 2.62 28.25
N TYR A 279 -16.36 3.93 28.06
CA TYR A 279 -16.08 4.98 29.06
C TYR A 279 -17.29 5.91 29.19
N PRO A 280 -18.33 5.53 29.97
CA PRO A 280 -19.56 6.34 30.11
C PRO A 280 -19.33 7.75 30.66
N GLU A 281 -18.25 7.94 31.44
CA GLU A 281 -17.83 9.20 32.03
C GLU A 281 -17.03 10.09 31.03
N ALA A 282 -16.79 9.62 29.82
CA ALA A 282 -15.97 10.31 28.84
C ALA A 282 -16.56 11.66 28.45
N LYS A 283 -15.70 12.69 28.50
CA LYS A 283 -16.04 14.02 27.98
C LYS A 283 -15.85 14.05 26.47
N GLU A 284 -16.84 14.61 25.78
CA GLU A 284 -16.83 14.76 24.32
C GLU A 284 -16.53 16.20 23.93
N TYR A 285 -15.59 16.35 22.99
CA TYR A 285 -15.28 17.64 22.37
C TYR A 285 -15.41 17.51 20.85
N LYS A 286 -16.18 18.40 20.22
CA LYS A 286 -16.37 18.43 18.77
C LYS A 286 -15.52 19.54 18.16
N LEU A 287 -14.63 19.18 17.24
CA LEU A 287 -13.82 20.12 16.46
C LEU A 287 -14.43 20.23 15.06
N GLU A 288 -15.36 21.15 14.89
CA GLU A 288 -16.18 21.30 13.69
C GLU A 288 -15.65 22.37 12.72
N GLN A 289 -14.82 23.31 13.21
CA GLN A 289 -14.27 24.37 12.37
C GLN A 289 -13.08 23.87 11.55
N ASN A 290 -13.21 23.91 10.23
CA ASN A 290 -12.15 23.60 9.27
C ASN A 290 -11.33 24.87 8.98
N TYR A 291 -10.00 24.74 9.03
CA TYR A 291 -9.05 25.84 8.77
C TYR A 291 -8.28 25.66 7.47
N ARG A 292 -8.52 24.56 6.73
CA ARG A 292 -7.77 24.16 5.54
C ARG A 292 -8.41 24.65 4.26
N SER A 293 -9.66 24.26 4.04
CA SER A 293 -10.30 24.30 2.73
C SER A 293 -11.24 25.49 2.59
N THR A 294 -11.51 25.90 1.35
CA THR A 294 -12.55 26.87 1.01
C THR A 294 -13.94 26.31 1.33
N LYS A 295 -14.94 27.22 1.45
CA LYS A 295 -16.31 26.87 1.86
C LYS A 295 -16.97 25.89 0.88
N ASN A 296 -16.82 26.09 -0.42
CA ASN A 296 -17.39 25.19 -1.42
C ASN A 296 -16.87 23.74 -1.29
N ILE A 297 -15.57 23.56 -0.98
CA ILE A 297 -14.99 22.22 -0.77
C ILE A 297 -15.57 21.58 0.51
N VAL A 298 -15.66 22.33 1.60
CA VAL A 298 -16.19 21.81 2.88
C VAL A 298 -17.64 21.38 2.75
N GLU A 299 -18.48 22.24 2.16
CA GLU A 299 -19.90 21.95 1.99
C GLU A 299 -20.15 20.80 1.02
N ALA A 300 -19.39 20.72 -0.08
CA ALA A 300 -19.42 19.58 -1.00
C ALA A 300 -19.02 18.27 -0.31
N ALA A 301 -17.99 18.30 0.52
CA ALA A 301 -17.57 17.11 1.28
C ALA A 301 -18.63 16.70 2.32
N ASN A 302 -19.31 17.67 2.96
CA ASN A 302 -20.44 17.41 3.85
C ASN A 302 -21.59 16.73 3.11
N SER A 303 -21.99 17.24 1.93
CA SER A 303 -23.09 16.64 1.15
C SER A 303 -22.82 15.18 0.79
N VAL A 304 -21.57 14.82 0.46
CA VAL A 304 -21.17 13.44 0.19
C VAL A 304 -21.29 12.57 1.45
N ILE A 305 -20.68 12.98 2.56
CA ILE A 305 -20.59 12.11 3.75
C ILE A 305 -21.94 11.96 4.45
N GLU A 306 -22.90 12.84 4.22
CA GLU A 306 -24.26 12.74 4.73
C GLU A 306 -25.01 11.50 4.24
N HIS A 307 -24.62 10.91 3.12
CA HIS A 307 -25.19 9.67 2.61
C HIS A 307 -24.77 8.44 3.43
N ASN A 308 -23.72 8.53 4.27
CA ASN A 308 -23.35 7.47 5.20
C ASN A 308 -24.28 7.49 6.42
N LYS A 309 -24.81 6.30 6.79
CA LYS A 309 -25.71 6.16 7.94
C LYS A 309 -24.96 5.92 9.24
N ILE A 310 -23.83 5.21 9.17
CA ILE A 310 -22.99 4.92 10.33
C ILE A 310 -21.97 6.05 10.47
N ARG A 311 -22.32 7.06 11.28
CA ARG A 311 -21.46 8.23 11.51
C ARG A 311 -21.70 8.85 12.88
N LEU A 312 -20.73 9.62 13.37
CA LEU A 312 -20.86 10.49 14.53
C LEU A 312 -21.56 11.80 14.12
N ASP A 313 -22.35 12.34 15.02
CA ASP A 313 -23.03 13.60 14.79
C ASP A 313 -22.05 14.78 14.89
N LYS A 314 -21.70 15.38 13.76
CA LYS A 314 -20.87 16.58 13.64
C LYS A 314 -21.21 17.33 12.34
N VAL A 315 -21.05 18.64 12.38
CA VAL A 315 -21.22 19.53 11.21
C VAL A 315 -19.94 20.30 10.99
N VAL A 316 -19.21 19.97 9.93
CA VAL A 316 -17.96 20.67 9.61
C VAL A 316 -18.27 21.96 8.87
N PHE A 317 -17.74 23.08 9.35
CA PHE A 317 -17.90 24.40 8.72
C PHE A 317 -16.56 25.11 8.61
N THR A 318 -16.48 26.14 7.78
CA THR A 318 -15.29 26.99 7.66
C THR A 318 -15.65 28.48 7.57
N GLU A 319 -14.76 29.30 8.09
CA GLU A 319 -14.80 30.78 7.95
C GLU A 319 -13.88 31.25 6.83
N ASN A 320 -13.19 30.30 6.11
CA ASN A 320 -12.38 30.65 4.95
C ASN A 320 -13.26 31.22 3.81
N GLU A 321 -12.62 31.76 2.79
CA GLU A 321 -13.29 32.28 1.59
C GLU A 321 -14.20 31.23 0.92
N LEU A 322 -15.17 31.71 0.14
CA LEU A 322 -16.13 30.84 -0.56
C LEU A 322 -15.40 29.86 -1.49
N GLY A 323 -14.38 30.35 -2.18
CA GLY A 323 -13.63 29.59 -3.20
C GLY A 323 -14.42 29.34 -4.49
N GLU A 324 -13.78 28.74 -5.46
CA GLU A 324 -14.42 28.30 -6.70
C GLU A 324 -15.22 26.99 -6.47
N PRO A 325 -16.31 26.74 -7.21
CA PRO A 325 -16.95 25.44 -7.21
C PRO A 325 -16.02 24.33 -7.69
N ILE A 326 -16.26 23.08 -7.25
CA ILE A 326 -15.51 21.91 -7.68
C ILE A 326 -15.71 21.73 -9.18
N LYS A 327 -14.62 21.63 -9.94
CA LYS A 327 -14.65 21.53 -11.41
C LYS A 327 -14.78 20.08 -11.83
N VAL A 328 -15.80 19.76 -12.63
CA VAL A 328 -16.04 18.42 -13.18
C VAL A 328 -15.70 18.41 -14.67
N HIS A 329 -14.83 17.50 -15.08
CA HIS A 329 -14.43 17.34 -16.49
C HIS A 329 -14.69 15.93 -17.00
N ARG A 330 -15.38 15.84 -18.14
CA ARG A 330 -15.63 14.61 -18.88
C ARG A 330 -14.66 14.49 -20.04
N SER A 331 -13.95 13.39 -20.14
CA SER A 331 -13.03 13.05 -21.22
C SER A 331 -13.58 11.90 -22.08
N ALA A 332 -13.18 11.82 -23.35
CA ALA A 332 -13.58 10.71 -24.20
C ALA A 332 -12.86 9.40 -23.83
N THR A 333 -11.57 9.51 -23.48
CA THR A 333 -10.73 8.37 -23.08
C THR A 333 -9.86 8.72 -21.89
N ASP A 334 -9.23 7.70 -21.27
CA ASP A 334 -8.23 7.87 -20.20
C ASP A 334 -6.99 8.68 -20.65
N ALA A 335 -6.59 8.55 -21.91
CA ALA A 335 -5.52 9.37 -22.48
C ALA A 335 -5.94 10.85 -22.61
N ASP A 336 -7.21 11.12 -22.94
CA ASP A 336 -7.77 12.47 -22.96
C ASP A 336 -7.88 13.07 -21.57
N GLU A 337 -8.25 12.25 -20.58
CA GLU A 337 -8.28 12.61 -19.17
C GLU A 337 -6.88 13.08 -18.73
N GLY A 338 -5.83 12.28 -19.04
CA GLY A 338 -4.45 12.65 -18.74
C GLY A 338 -4.04 13.96 -19.43
N ARG A 339 -4.42 14.17 -20.70
CA ARG A 339 -4.11 15.42 -21.42
C ARG A 339 -4.80 16.63 -20.78
N PHE A 340 -6.03 16.50 -20.36
CA PHE A 340 -6.74 17.55 -19.65
C PHE A 340 -6.07 17.89 -18.33
N VAL A 341 -5.76 16.89 -17.50
CA VAL A 341 -5.11 17.09 -16.19
C VAL A 341 -3.79 17.79 -16.35
N ALA A 342 -2.91 17.31 -17.23
CA ALA A 342 -1.61 17.94 -17.48
C ALA A 342 -1.74 19.38 -18.08
N GLY A 343 -2.75 19.60 -18.94
CA GLY A 343 -3.08 20.91 -19.48
C GLY A 343 -3.53 21.89 -18.39
N SER A 344 -4.48 21.46 -17.57
CA SER A 344 -5.04 22.26 -16.48
C SER A 344 -3.97 22.58 -15.41
N ILE A 345 -3.08 21.63 -15.07
CA ILE A 345 -1.94 21.90 -14.17
C ILE A 345 -1.04 22.98 -14.77
N PHE A 346 -0.69 22.88 -16.06
CA PHE A 346 0.14 23.87 -16.73
C PHE A 346 -0.51 25.26 -16.75
N GLU A 347 -1.80 25.34 -17.06
CA GLU A 347 -2.56 26.60 -17.11
C GLU A 347 -2.65 27.26 -15.73
N ASN A 348 -3.05 26.51 -14.69
CA ASN A 348 -3.13 27.02 -13.31
C ASN A 348 -1.75 27.44 -12.78
N LYS A 349 -0.70 26.67 -13.10
CA LYS A 349 0.67 27.02 -12.75
C LYS A 349 1.08 28.37 -13.34
N MET A 350 0.81 28.59 -14.62
CA MET A 350 1.18 29.83 -15.31
C MET A 350 0.32 31.00 -14.86
N GLN A 351 -0.98 30.80 -14.72
CA GLN A 351 -1.93 31.86 -14.35
C GLN A 351 -1.70 32.36 -12.92
N HIS A 352 -1.39 31.48 -11.97
CA HIS A 352 -1.26 31.80 -10.56
C HIS A 352 0.20 31.78 -10.07
N GLN A 353 1.18 31.58 -10.95
CA GLN A 353 2.61 31.50 -10.63
C GLN A 353 2.94 30.48 -9.52
N LEU A 354 2.31 29.30 -9.58
CA LEU A 354 2.41 28.28 -8.55
C LEU A 354 3.59 27.31 -8.82
N PRO A 355 4.24 26.80 -7.77
CA PRO A 355 5.17 25.69 -7.91
C PRO A 355 4.44 24.39 -8.26
N ASN A 356 5.12 23.40 -8.85
CA ASN A 356 4.56 22.10 -9.17
C ASN A 356 4.07 21.35 -7.93
N GLY A 357 4.74 21.51 -6.79
CA GLY A 357 4.35 20.94 -5.48
C GLY A 357 2.99 21.41 -4.96
N SER A 358 2.39 22.45 -5.56
CA SER A 358 1.02 22.89 -5.25
C SER A 358 -0.05 21.93 -5.80
N PHE A 359 0.31 20.97 -6.64
CA PHE A 359 -0.63 20.11 -7.35
C PHE A 359 -0.48 18.64 -6.94
N ALA A 360 -1.62 18.00 -6.68
CA ALA A 360 -1.69 16.55 -6.47
C ALA A 360 -2.70 15.91 -7.41
N VAL A 361 -2.35 14.75 -7.97
CA VAL A 361 -3.24 13.88 -8.73
C VAL A 361 -3.49 12.63 -7.93
N LEU A 362 -4.73 12.43 -7.53
CA LEU A 362 -5.18 11.35 -6.67
C LEU A 362 -5.99 10.34 -7.48
N TYR A 363 -5.65 9.08 -7.34
CA TYR A 363 -6.33 7.98 -8.02
C TYR A 363 -6.68 6.84 -7.06
N ARG A 364 -7.66 6.02 -7.45
CA ARG A 364 -8.11 4.88 -6.64
C ARG A 364 -7.12 3.71 -6.71
N THR A 365 -6.53 3.46 -7.86
CA THR A 365 -5.59 2.36 -8.11
C THR A 365 -4.36 2.85 -8.86
N ASN A 366 -3.19 2.25 -8.58
CA ASN A 366 -1.93 2.60 -9.21
C ASN A 366 -1.92 2.43 -10.74
N SER A 367 -2.78 1.58 -11.29
CA SER A 367 -2.87 1.39 -12.76
C SER A 367 -3.34 2.64 -13.51
N GLN A 368 -4.00 3.58 -12.82
CA GLN A 368 -4.47 4.84 -13.42
C GLN A 368 -3.34 5.84 -13.65
N SER A 369 -2.19 5.69 -12.98
CA SER A 369 -1.08 6.66 -13.05
C SER A 369 -0.51 6.79 -14.47
N ARG A 370 -0.48 5.70 -15.25
CA ARG A 370 0.21 5.64 -16.55
C ARG A 370 -0.24 6.72 -17.53
N ALA A 371 -1.55 6.92 -17.71
CA ALA A 371 -2.07 7.93 -18.66
C ALA A 371 -1.70 9.36 -18.20
N ILE A 372 -1.70 9.60 -16.88
CA ILE A 372 -1.31 10.87 -16.29
C ILE A 372 0.18 11.12 -16.45
N GLU A 373 1.02 10.11 -16.17
CA GLU A 373 2.49 10.18 -16.33
C GLU A 373 2.88 10.51 -17.77
N ASP A 374 2.30 9.81 -18.75
CA ASP A 374 2.56 10.04 -20.16
C ASP A 374 2.18 11.47 -20.60
N ALA A 375 1.08 12.00 -20.05
CA ALA A 375 0.63 13.36 -20.35
C ALA A 375 1.51 14.44 -19.71
N LEU A 376 1.94 14.26 -18.44
CA LEU A 376 2.85 15.17 -17.75
C LEU A 376 4.23 15.19 -18.43
N ARG A 377 4.76 14.02 -18.80
CA ARG A 377 6.04 13.89 -19.51
C ARG A 377 6.03 14.61 -20.86
N LYS A 378 4.95 14.51 -21.63
CA LYS A 378 4.78 15.20 -22.91
C LYS A 378 4.76 16.74 -22.78
N ARG A 379 4.52 17.28 -21.59
CA ARG A 379 4.52 18.72 -21.30
C ARG A 379 5.71 19.16 -20.46
N ASP A 380 6.71 18.28 -20.28
CA ASP A 380 7.89 18.53 -19.44
C ASP A 380 7.54 19.01 -18.01
N ILE A 381 6.44 18.52 -17.46
CA ILE A 381 6.03 18.80 -16.07
C ILE A 381 6.65 17.74 -15.17
N PRO A 382 7.57 18.12 -14.26
CA PRO A 382 8.17 17.16 -13.34
C PRO A 382 7.13 16.64 -12.34
N TYR A 383 7.14 15.33 -12.12
CA TYR A 383 6.22 14.66 -11.21
C TYR A 383 6.94 13.61 -10.35
N ARG A 384 6.31 13.21 -9.26
CA ARG A 384 6.75 12.11 -8.41
C ARG A 384 5.58 11.20 -8.06
N ILE A 385 5.78 9.88 -8.24
CA ILE A 385 4.80 8.87 -7.84
C ILE A 385 5.13 8.44 -6.41
N TYR A 386 4.12 8.55 -5.54
CA TYR A 386 4.18 8.01 -4.18
C TYR A 386 3.51 6.64 -4.13
N GLY A 387 4.10 5.70 -3.35
CA GLY A 387 3.60 4.32 -3.26
C GLY A 387 4.13 3.40 -4.38
N GLY A 388 5.21 3.80 -5.07
CA GLY A 388 6.06 2.90 -5.83
C GLY A 388 6.84 1.96 -4.89
N LEU A 389 7.78 1.14 -5.44
CA LEU A 389 8.66 0.33 -4.58
C LEU A 389 9.43 1.24 -3.62
N SER A 390 9.22 1.03 -2.32
CA SER A 390 9.96 1.74 -1.26
C SER A 390 11.46 1.58 -1.46
N PHE A 391 12.24 2.59 -1.05
CA PHE A 391 13.70 2.52 -1.04
C PHE A 391 14.19 1.24 -0.37
N TYR A 392 13.64 0.91 0.80
CA TYR A 392 13.99 -0.30 1.54
C TYR A 392 13.47 -1.60 0.93
N GLN A 393 12.57 -1.55 -0.05
CA GLN A 393 12.09 -2.71 -0.82
C GLN A 393 12.89 -2.96 -2.11
N ARG A 394 13.81 -2.06 -2.49
CA ARG A 394 14.72 -2.27 -3.61
C ARG A 394 15.59 -3.48 -3.34
N LYS A 395 15.84 -4.27 -4.39
CA LYS A 395 16.54 -5.56 -4.27
C LYS A 395 17.91 -5.41 -3.61
N GLU A 396 18.73 -4.47 -4.08
CA GLU A 396 20.07 -4.19 -3.59
C GLU A 396 20.07 -3.76 -2.12
N ILE A 397 19.08 -2.97 -1.70
CA ILE A 397 18.94 -2.53 -0.30
C ILE A 397 18.54 -3.70 0.58
N LYS A 398 17.58 -4.53 0.15
CA LYS A 398 17.21 -5.76 0.87
C LYS A 398 18.35 -6.75 0.98
N ASP A 399 19.24 -6.82 0.00
CA ASP A 399 20.41 -7.67 0.06
C ASP A 399 21.39 -7.19 1.15
N VAL A 400 21.63 -5.89 1.28
CA VAL A 400 22.41 -5.31 2.40
C VAL A 400 21.72 -5.55 3.74
N LEU A 401 20.41 -5.25 3.83
CA LEU A 401 19.62 -5.47 5.06
C LEU A 401 19.67 -6.93 5.52
N ALA A 402 19.63 -7.88 4.59
CA ALA A 402 19.71 -9.30 4.95
C ALA A 402 21.06 -9.67 5.57
N TYR A 403 22.19 -9.07 5.12
CA TYR A 403 23.48 -9.22 5.82
C TYR A 403 23.40 -8.64 7.22
N LEU A 404 22.86 -7.43 7.39
CA LEU A 404 22.75 -6.76 8.68
C LEU A 404 21.84 -7.54 9.64
N ARG A 405 20.74 -8.08 9.17
CA ARG A 405 19.82 -8.93 9.94
C ARG A 405 20.50 -10.21 10.41
N LEU A 406 21.26 -10.89 9.54
CA LEU A 406 21.96 -12.13 9.89
C LEU A 406 23.08 -11.91 10.91
N ILE A 407 23.68 -10.71 10.94
CA ILE A 407 24.67 -10.33 11.95
C ILE A 407 24.03 -10.27 13.35
N ILE A 408 22.82 -9.70 13.44
CA ILE A 408 22.08 -9.59 14.70
C ILE A 408 21.45 -10.92 15.10
N ASN A 409 20.78 -11.59 14.14
CA ASN A 409 20.09 -12.86 14.37
C ASN A 409 20.58 -13.94 13.39
N PRO A 410 21.55 -14.79 13.80
CA PRO A 410 22.06 -15.88 12.95
C PRO A 410 21.02 -16.93 12.56
N ASN A 411 19.90 -16.99 13.30
CA ASN A 411 18.81 -17.91 13.06
C ASN A 411 17.79 -17.41 12.02
N ASP A 412 18.00 -16.20 11.47
CA ASP A 412 17.18 -15.66 10.39
C ASP A 412 17.46 -16.41 9.08
N GLU A 413 16.74 -17.52 8.89
CA GLU A 413 16.91 -18.40 7.72
C GLU A 413 16.55 -17.69 6.40
N GLU A 414 15.58 -16.75 6.42
CA GLU A 414 15.20 -15.98 5.24
C GLU A 414 16.33 -15.03 4.78
N ALA A 415 16.95 -14.35 5.72
CA ALA A 415 18.10 -13.51 5.44
C ALA A 415 19.29 -14.35 4.95
N LEU A 416 19.56 -15.50 5.58
CA LEU A 416 20.64 -16.40 5.20
C LEU A 416 20.46 -16.94 3.78
N VAL A 417 19.28 -17.48 3.45
CA VAL A 417 18.99 -18.02 2.12
C VAL A 417 19.12 -16.94 1.04
N ARG A 418 18.73 -15.71 1.36
CA ARG A 418 18.82 -14.59 0.44
C ARG A 418 20.25 -14.25 0.06
N ILE A 419 21.20 -14.26 0.99
CA ILE A 419 22.55 -13.71 0.80
C ILE A 419 23.64 -14.76 0.66
N ILE A 420 23.40 -16.02 0.99
CA ILE A 420 24.44 -17.07 1.00
C ILE A 420 25.16 -17.20 -0.35
N ASN A 421 24.44 -17.01 -1.45
CA ASN A 421 24.99 -17.05 -2.82
C ASN A 421 24.91 -15.69 -3.54
N PHE A 422 24.80 -14.61 -2.82
CA PHE A 422 24.83 -13.26 -3.40
C PHE A 422 25.76 -12.33 -2.59
N PRO A 423 26.85 -11.80 -3.20
CA PRO A 423 27.39 -12.11 -4.54
C PRO A 423 27.66 -13.59 -4.78
N ALA A 424 27.78 -13.98 -6.04
CA ALA A 424 27.89 -15.39 -6.44
C ALA A 424 29.09 -16.10 -5.77
N ARG A 425 28.80 -17.08 -4.90
CA ARG A 425 29.80 -17.91 -4.20
C ARG A 425 29.84 -19.36 -4.71
N GLY A 426 28.98 -19.69 -5.68
CA GLY A 426 28.85 -21.06 -6.19
C GLY A 426 28.24 -22.04 -5.19
N ILE A 427 27.34 -21.54 -4.32
CA ILE A 427 26.51 -22.32 -3.41
C ILE A 427 25.14 -22.43 -4.06
N GLY A 428 24.88 -23.57 -4.72
CA GLY A 428 23.65 -23.78 -5.48
C GLY A 428 22.51 -24.38 -4.67
N GLU A 429 21.33 -24.49 -5.30
CA GLU A 429 20.08 -24.99 -4.69
C GLU A 429 20.25 -26.39 -4.08
N THR A 430 20.94 -27.29 -4.79
CA THR A 430 21.22 -28.66 -4.29
C THR A 430 22.04 -28.69 -2.98
N THR A 431 22.91 -27.69 -2.77
CA THR A 431 23.65 -27.58 -1.51
C THR A 431 22.72 -27.08 -0.41
N MET A 432 21.86 -26.10 -0.72
CA MET A 432 20.86 -25.59 0.22
C MET A 432 19.86 -26.68 0.64
N GLU A 433 19.39 -27.50 -0.28
CA GLU A 433 18.52 -28.65 0.04
C GLU A 433 19.20 -29.63 1.02
N LYS A 434 20.47 -29.95 0.82
CA LYS A 434 21.22 -30.80 1.75
C LYS A 434 21.37 -30.16 3.14
N LEU A 435 21.63 -28.86 3.19
CA LEU A 435 21.72 -28.13 4.47
C LEU A 435 20.37 -28.09 5.18
N THR A 436 19.27 -27.89 4.46
CA THR A 436 17.90 -27.88 5.02
C THR A 436 17.52 -29.26 5.57
N LEU A 437 17.82 -30.35 4.83
CA LEU A 437 17.60 -31.71 5.31
C LEU A 437 18.40 -31.98 6.59
N ALA A 438 19.67 -31.55 6.65
CA ALA A 438 20.48 -31.69 7.84
C ALA A 438 19.97 -30.84 9.01
N ALA A 439 19.55 -29.61 8.76
CA ALA A 439 18.96 -28.74 9.77
C ALA A 439 17.73 -29.38 10.43
N ASN A 440 16.86 -29.98 9.62
CA ASN A 440 15.69 -30.72 10.10
C ASN A 440 16.07 -31.98 10.87
N HIS A 441 17.04 -32.76 10.34
CA HIS A 441 17.50 -34.01 10.98
C HIS A 441 18.11 -33.74 12.37
N TYR A 442 19.00 -32.74 12.48
CA TYR A 442 19.68 -32.38 13.73
C TYR A 442 18.90 -31.42 14.61
N LYS A 443 17.72 -30.97 14.19
CA LYS A 443 16.90 -29.93 14.88
C LYS A 443 17.71 -28.68 15.21
N LYS A 444 18.51 -28.22 14.24
CA LYS A 444 19.37 -27.03 14.32
C LYS A 444 18.99 -26.03 13.25
N SER A 445 19.39 -24.76 13.44
CA SER A 445 19.26 -23.76 12.39
C SER A 445 20.24 -24.03 11.23
N LEU A 446 19.94 -23.49 10.04
CA LEU A 446 20.84 -23.59 8.89
C LEU A 446 22.24 -23.04 9.21
N PHE A 447 22.31 -21.91 9.93
CA PHE A 447 23.58 -21.32 10.33
C PHE A 447 24.37 -22.23 11.28
N GLU A 448 23.73 -22.85 12.28
CA GLU A 448 24.37 -23.81 13.18
C GLU A 448 24.89 -25.05 12.47
N VAL A 449 24.15 -25.56 11.47
CA VAL A 449 24.61 -26.69 10.64
C VAL A 449 25.85 -26.29 9.85
N MET A 450 25.86 -25.08 9.27
CA MET A 450 27.03 -24.57 8.54
C MET A 450 28.22 -24.32 9.47
N TYR A 451 28.01 -23.77 10.66
CA TYR A 451 29.05 -23.56 11.68
C TYR A 451 29.72 -24.89 12.09
N ASN A 452 28.92 -25.94 12.25
CA ASN A 452 29.41 -27.26 12.63
C ASN A 452 29.69 -28.19 11.44
N ILE A 453 29.72 -27.69 10.20
CA ILE A 453 29.76 -28.47 8.98
C ILE A 453 30.93 -29.49 8.95
N ASN A 454 32.07 -29.16 9.58
CA ASN A 454 33.22 -30.04 9.67
C ASN A 454 33.04 -31.17 10.69
N LYS A 455 32.06 -31.09 11.57
CA LYS A 455 31.73 -32.08 12.59
C LYS A 455 30.57 -33.00 12.15
N LEU A 456 30.01 -32.77 10.95
CA LEU A 456 28.89 -33.51 10.40
C LEU A 456 29.34 -34.37 9.17
N PRO A 457 29.85 -35.61 9.41
CA PRO A 457 30.42 -36.41 8.36
C PRO A 457 29.40 -36.90 7.33
N ASP A 458 28.13 -37.06 7.74
CA ASP A 458 27.07 -37.59 6.90
C ASP A 458 26.55 -36.60 5.86
N LEU A 459 27.02 -35.36 5.92
CA LEU A 459 26.69 -34.33 4.94
C LEU A 459 27.57 -34.51 3.67
N HIS A 460 27.03 -35.14 2.66
CA HIS A 460 27.72 -35.34 1.38
C HIS A 460 27.87 -34.05 0.57
N ILE A 461 28.70 -33.11 1.08
CA ILE A 461 29.09 -31.84 0.44
C ILE A 461 30.60 -31.95 0.13
N ASN A 462 30.98 -31.57 -1.10
CA ASN A 462 32.40 -31.62 -1.52
C ASN A 462 33.25 -30.63 -0.72
N SER A 463 34.55 -30.84 -0.62
CA SER A 463 35.48 -30.05 0.17
C SER A 463 35.51 -28.57 -0.22
N THR A 464 35.45 -28.28 -1.52
CA THR A 464 35.42 -26.89 -2.03
C THR A 464 34.19 -26.13 -1.57
N THR A 465 33.01 -26.74 -1.65
CA THR A 465 31.76 -26.13 -1.20
C THR A 465 31.74 -25.99 0.34
N ARG A 466 32.28 -27.01 1.04
CA ARG A 466 32.43 -26.97 2.51
C ARG A 466 33.31 -25.80 2.93
N GLN A 467 34.42 -25.56 2.24
CA GLN A 467 35.28 -24.40 2.52
C GLN A 467 34.56 -23.08 2.32
N LYS A 468 33.81 -22.92 1.20
CA LYS A 468 33.04 -21.71 0.93
C LYS A 468 31.96 -21.43 2.00
N LEU A 469 31.29 -22.49 2.50
CA LEU A 469 30.34 -22.38 3.59
C LEU A 469 31.03 -21.94 4.90
N THR A 470 32.22 -22.52 5.18
CA THR A 470 33.02 -22.13 6.35
C THR A 470 33.48 -20.68 6.23
N ASP A 471 33.97 -20.26 5.07
CA ASP A 471 34.41 -18.87 4.83
C ASP A 471 33.25 -17.88 5.01
N PHE A 472 32.05 -18.24 4.55
CA PHE A 472 30.86 -17.42 4.76
C PHE A 472 30.51 -17.30 6.24
N VAL A 473 30.52 -18.40 6.99
CA VAL A 473 30.26 -18.39 8.44
C VAL A 473 31.31 -17.52 9.18
N VAL A 474 32.60 -17.69 8.85
CA VAL A 474 33.68 -16.89 9.47
C VAL A 474 33.49 -15.39 9.17
N MET A 475 33.08 -15.05 7.95
CA MET A 475 32.79 -13.66 7.58
C MET A 475 31.66 -13.09 8.47
N ILE A 476 30.55 -13.80 8.66
CA ILE A 476 29.46 -13.36 9.53
C ILE A 476 29.90 -13.23 10.98
N LEU A 477 30.64 -14.20 11.51
CA LEU A 477 31.19 -14.16 12.88
C LEU A 477 32.10 -12.94 13.09
N ASN A 478 32.91 -12.57 12.12
CA ASN A 478 33.75 -11.38 12.17
C ASN A 478 32.90 -10.09 12.24
N PHE A 479 31.80 -10.00 11.48
CA PHE A 479 30.87 -8.88 11.59
C PHE A 479 30.13 -8.86 12.91
N GLN A 480 29.79 -10.02 13.47
CA GLN A 480 29.19 -10.11 14.82
C GLN A 480 30.16 -9.62 15.92
N ALA A 481 31.44 -9.93 15.78
CA ALA A 481 32.46 -9.42 16.69
C ALA A 481 32.57 -7.90 16.57
N LEU A 482 32.59 -7.36 15.36
CA LEU A 482 32.62 -5.92 15.12
C LEU A 482 31.38 -5.22 15.71
N ASN A 483 30.18 -5.80 15.55
CA ASN A 483 28.92 -5.23 16.04
C ASN A 483 28.86 -5.05 17.57
N LYS A 484 29.75 -5.70 18.33
CA LYS A 484 29.79 -5.53 19.77
C LYS A 484 30.47 -4.21 20.23
N GLU A 485 31.28 -3.63 19.36
CA GLU A 485 32.13 -2.46 19.67
C GLU A 485 31.81 -1.26 18.76
N ALA A 486 31.15 -1.49 17.59
CA ALA A 486 30.92 -0.51 16.56
C ALA A 486 29.43 -0.10 16.48
N ASN A 487 29.16 1.11 16.02
CA ASN A 487 27.80 1.60 15.75
C ASN A 487 27.24 1.03 14.42
N ALA A 488 25.95 1.30 14.16
CA ALA A 488 25.26 0.81 12.96
C ALA A 488 25.96 1.17 11.64
N PHE A 489 26.48 2.41 11.53
CA PHE A 489 27.15 2.88 10.31
C PHE A 489 28.46 2.13 10.05
N GLU A 490 29.31 1.98 11.07
CA GLU A 490 30.59 1.28 10.94
C GLU A 490 30.41 -0.17 10.52
N VAL A 491 29.42 -0.87 11.09
CA VAL A 491 29.09 -2.27 10.71
C VAL A 491 28.60 -2.33 9.27
N ALA A 492 27.64 -1.47 8.89
CA ALA A 492 27.08 -1.45 7.55
C ALA A 492 28.11 -1.11 6.47
N GLU A 493 29.00 -0.17 6.75
CA GLU A 493 30.10 0.20 5.85
C GLU A 493 31.06 -0.98 5.62
N GLN A 494 31.43 -1.70 6.66
CA GLN A 494 32.27 -2.90 6.56
C GLN A 494 31.56 -4.03 5.80
N VAL A 495 30.26 -4.21 6.01
CA VAL A 495 29.45 -5.16 5.25
C VAL A 495 29.48 -4.80 3.76
N ALA A 496 29.17 -3.56 3.39
CA ALA A 496 29.19 -3.11 2.00
C ALA A 496 30.54 -3.35 1.31
N LYS A 497 31.66 -3.07 2.02
CA LYS A 497 33.03 -3.20 1.53
C LYS A 497 33.49 -4.66 1.43
N LYS A 498 33.27 -5.48 2.47
CA LYS A 498 33.90 -6.82 2.59
C LYS A 498 33.06 -7.97 2.02
N THR A 499 31.74 -7.81 1.82
CA THR A 499 30.91 -8.87 1.24
C THR A 499 31.07 -9.03 -0.25
N GLY A 500 31.65 -8.06 -0.94
CA GLY A 500 31.79 -8.01 -2.40
C GLY A 500 30.58 -7.42 -3.14
N LEU A 501 29.54 -6.93 -2.42
CA LEU A 501 28.32 -6.35 -3.02
C LEU A 501 28.63 -5.15 -3.93
N LEU A 502 29.42 -4.19 -3.45
CA LEU A 502 29.83 -3.03 -4.24
C LEU A 502 30.64 -3.41 -5.49
N GLN A 503 31.50 -4.45 -5.38
CA GLN A 503 32.27 -4.94 -6.51
C GLN A 503 31.39 -5.60 -7.57
N GLU A 504 30.37 -6.32 -7.16
CA GLU A 504 29.41 -6.99 -8.06
C GLU A 504 28.64 -5.95 -8.89
N PHE A 505 28.10 -4.91 -8.26
CA PHE A 505 27.39 -3.85 -8.98
C PHE A 505 28.33 -2.98 -9.83
N LYS A 506 29.57 -2.75 -9.40
CA LYS A 506 30.58 -2.03 -10.17
C LYS A 506 30.97 -2.77 -11.46
N LYS A 507 30.97 -4.11 -11.45
CA LYS A 507 31.24 -4.93 -12.65
C LYS A 507 30.14 -4.81 -13.70
N ASP A 508 28.91 -4.54 -13.29
CA ASP A 508 27.75 -4.44 -14.18
C ASP A 508 27.90 -3.29 -15.19
N GLY A 509 28.60 -2.18 -14.86
CA GLY A 509 28.91 -1.07 -15.78
C GLY A 509 27.70 -0.43 -16.48
N THR A 510 26.50 -0.95 -16.26
CA THR A 510 25.25 -0.44 -16.82
C THR A 510 24.73 0.73 -15.99
N PRO A 511 23.88 1.62 -16.56
CA PRO A 511 23.19 2.64 -15.78
C PRO A 511 22.43 2.08 -14.57
N GLU A 512 21.90 0.85 -14.69
CA GLU A 512 21.22 0.14 -13.61
C GLU A 512 22.18 -0.29 -12.48
N GLY A 513 23.38 -0.77 -12.82
CA GLY A 513 24.44 -1.09 -11.86
C GLY A 513 24.92 0.15 -11.10
N ILE A 514 25.09 1.28 -11.80
CA ILE A 514 25.44 2.57 -11.18
C ILE A 514 24.35 3.02 -10.20
N ALA A 515 23.07 2.99 -10.61
CA ALA A 515 21.95 3.34 -9.76
C ALA A 515 21.85 2.46 -8.50
N LYS A 516 22.17 1.16 -8.59
CA LYS A 516 22.25 0.27 -7.42
C LYS A 516 23.36 0.66 -6.45
N MET A 517 24.52 1.10 -6.97
CA MET A 517 25.61 1.61 -6.13
C MET A 517 25.20 2.89 -5.40
N GLU A 518 24.62 3.85 -6.12
CA GLU A 518 24.10 5.10 -5.56
C GLU A 518 23.07 4.83 -4.46
N ASN A 519 22.18 3.84 -4.65
CA ASN A 519 21.20 3.43 -3.64
C ASN A 519 21.88 2.91 -2.37
N ILE A 520 22.97 2.12 -2.48
CA ILE A 520 23.70 1.63 -1.30
C ILE A 520 24.43 2.79 -0.58
N GLU A 521 25.03 3.72 -1.33
CA GLU A 521 25.65 4.91 -0.76
C GLU A 521 24.62 5.78 -0.03
N GLU A 522 23.45 5.98 -0.61
CA GLU A 522 22.33 6.69 0.04
C GLU A 522 21.86 5.97 1.32
N MET A 523 21.78 4.63 1.31
CA MET A 523 21.50 3.86 2.50
C MET A 523 22.54 4.08 3.60
N LEU A 524 23.82 4.04 3.27
CA LEU A 524 24.91 4.28 4.22
C LEU A 524 24.87 5.70 4.80
N ASN A 525 24.56 6.70 3.99
CA ASN A 525 24.33 8.06 4.47
C ASN A 525 23.16 8.13 5.45
N GLY A 526 22.03 7.48 5.11
CA GLY A 526 20.87 7.41 6.00
C GLY A 526 21.19 6.72 7.34
N ILE A 527 22.03 5.66 7.33
CA ILE A 527 22.49 5.03 8.59
C ILE A 527 23.35 5.99 9.41
N LYS A 528 24.23 6.76 8.76
CA LYS A 528 25.06 7.74 9.42
C LYS A 528 24.23 8.84 10.07
N ASP A 529 23.25 9.35 9.36
CA ASP A 529 22.31 10.36 9.89
C ASP A 529 21.47 9.80 11.04
N PHE A 530 21.06 8.54 10.95
CA PHE A 530 20.40 7.84 12.06
C PHE A 530 21.30 7.82 13.30
N VAL A 531 22.55 7.37 13.18
CA VAL A 531 23.50 7.31 14.30
C VAL A 531 23.71 8.70 14.92
N ALA A 532 23.94 9.72 14.10
CA ALA A 532 24.11 11.09 14.58
C ALA A 532 22.85 11.60 15.31
N GLY A 533 21.66 11.26 14.83
CA GLY A 533 20.39 11.61 15.49
C GLY A 533 20.16 10.90 16.83
N GLN A 534 20.85 9.79 17.08
CA GLN A 534 20.74 9.03 18.34
C GLN A 534 21.70 9.51 19.43
N GLU A 535 22.79 10.21 19.11
CA GLU A 535 23.81 10.67 20.08
C GLU A 535 23.22 11.47 21.24
N ASP A 536 22.13 12.16 20.99
CA ASP A 536 21.46 13.01 21.99
C ASP A 536 20.26 12.33 22.68
N ILE A 537 19.90 11.10 22.38
CA ILE A 537 18.74 10.41 22.95
C ILE A 537 19.19 9.57 24.14
N ALA A 538 18.63 9.82 25.32
CA ALA A 538 18.87 8.99 26.50
C ALA A 538 18.46 7.54 26.22
N ASP A 539 19.30 6.58 26.62
CA ASP A 539 19.12 5.14 26.41
C ASP A 539 19.23 4.65 24.94
N SER A 540 19.68 5.48 23.99
CA SER A 540 20.01 5.04 22.63
C SER A 540 21.53 4.97 22.43
N THR A 541 21.97 3.94 21.71
CA THR A 541 23.39 3.71 21.42
C THR A 541 23.74 3.87 19.94
N GLY A 542 22.75 4.18 19.08
CA GLY A 542 22.92 4.16 17.62
C GLY A 542 23.31 2.78 17.10
N SER A 543 22.84 1.72 17.77
CA SER A 543 23.18 0.33 17.47
C SER A 543 22.54 -0.16 16.19
N LEU A 544 23.12 -1.21 15.60
CA LEU A 544 22.55 -1.87 14.42
C LEU A 544 21.14 -2.42 14.68
N THR A 545 20.85 -2.87 15.89
CA THR A 545 19.53 -3.38 16.26
C THR A 545 18.47 -2.28 16.20
N GLU A 546 18.78 -1.09 16.77
CA GLU A 546 17.89 0.07 16.73
C GLU A 546 17.64 0.55 15.30
N TYR A 547 18.69 0.58 14.46
CA TYR A 547 18.54 0.93 13.05
C TYR A 547 17.64 -0.04 12.30
N LEU A 548 17.82 -1.37 12.47
CA LEU A 548 16.99 -2.37 11.81
C LEU A 548 15.53 -2.32 12.27
N GLU A 549 15.29 -1.94 13.52
CA GLU A 549 13.94 -1.67 14.02
C GLU A 549 13.31 -0.47 13.31
N ASP A 550 14.02 0.65 13.23
CA ASP A 550 13.56 1.85 12.56
C ASP A 550 13.22 1.57 11.08
N VAL A 551 14.12 0.89 10.36
CA VAL A 551 13.89 0.48 8.96
C VAL A 551 12.69 -0.46 8.81
N SER A 552 12.53 -1.43 9.71
CA SER A 552 11.42 -2.40 9.65
C SER A 552 10.07 -1.73 9.88
N LEU A 553 10.05 -0.66 10.65
CA LEU A 553 8.85 0.10 11.00
C LEU A 553 8.61 1.30 10.06
N ALA A 554 9.59 1.63 9.19
CA ALA A 554 9.46 2.70 8.21
C ALA A 554 8.38 2.34 7.16
N THR A 555 7.50 3.28 6.87
CA THR A 555 6.47 3.17 5.83
C THR A 555 6.81 4.04 4.62
N ASP A 556 6.21 3.75 3.46
CA ASP A 556 6.40 4.56 2.24
C ASP A 556 5.90 6.01 2.39
N SER A 557 4.99 6.24 3.35
CA SER A 557 4.49 7.57 3.70
C SER A 557 5.49 8.40 4.52
N ASP A 558 6.52 7.77 5.09
CA ASP A 558 7.52 8.45 5.93
C ASP A 558 8.60 9.16 5.09
N LYS A 559 8.64 8.92 3.77
CA LYS A 559 9.50 9.71 2.89
C LYS A 559 8.93 11.11 2.79
N GLU A 560 9.68 12.08 3.24
CA GLU A 560 9.34 13.49 3.07
C GLU A 560 8.93 13.73 1.61
N ILE A 561 7.81 14.45 1.43
CA ILE A 561 7.49 15.11 0.18
C ILE A 561 8.60 16.13 0.07
N GLY A 562 9.72 15.72 -0.57
CA GLY A 562 10.99 16.45 -0.47
C GLY A 562 10.93 17.79 -1.17
N ASP A 563 11.94 18.63 -0.93
CA ASP A 563 12.18 19.99 -1.47
C ASP A 563 12.16 20.11 -3.00
N GLU A 564 11.90 19.02 -3.74
CA GLU A 564 11.84 19.07 -5.20
C GLU A 564 10.46 19.53 -5.67
N ASP A 565 10.44 20.62 -6.44
CA ASP A 565 9.23 21.18 -7.05
C ASP A 565 8.63 20.22 -8.10
N ARG A 566 7.79 19.27 -7.66
CA ARG A 566 7.19 18.21 -8.48
C ARG A 566 5.70 18.03 -8.18
N VAL A 567 4.93 17.71 -9.21
CA VAL A 567 3.53 17.31 -9.06
C VAL A 567 3.45 15.96 -8.33
N ALA A 568 2.62 15.86 -7.29
CA ALA A 568 2.44 14.63 -6.53
C ALA A 568 1.41 13.71 -7.18
N LEU A 569 1.79 12.47 -7.49
CA LEU A 569 0.92 11.40 -8.00
C LEU A 569 0.81 10.31 -6.95
N MET A 570 -0.40 10.00 -6.46
CA MET A 570 -0.58 8.97 -5.43
C MET A 570 -1.99 8.40 -5.38
N THR A 571 -2.14 7.25 -4.72
CA THR A 571 -3.47 6.77 -4.37
C THR A 571 -4.10 7.65 -3.29
N ILE A 572 -5.43 7.71 -3.27
CA ILE A 572 -6.17 8.50 -2.26
C ILE A 572 -5.81 8.05 -0.84
N HIS A 573 -5.56 6.75 -0.61
CA HIS A 573 -5.15 6.23 0.70
C HIS A 573 -3.84 6.85 1.20
N LEU A 574 -2.87 7.08 0.31
CA LEU A 574 -1.59 7.71 0.65
C LEU A 574 -1.71 9.22 0.87
N ALA A 575 -2.76 9.83 0.31
CA ALA A 575 -3.02 11.25 0.49
C ALA A 575 -3.62 11.57 1.87
N LYS A 576 -4.04 10.57 2.66
CA LYS A 576 -4.53 10.79 4.02
C LYS A 576 -3.45 11.43 4.88
N GLY A 577 -3.80 12.52 5.57
CA GLY A 577 -2.87 13.32 6.37
C GLY A 577 -2.11 14.41 5.59
N LEU A 578 -2.15 14.39 4.25
CA LEU A 578 -1.55 15.42 3.39
C LEU A 578 -2.57 16.50 3.02
N GLU A 579 -2.07 17.62 2.44
CA GLU A 579 -2.90 18.73 1.96
C GLU A 579 -2.18 19.42 0.78
N PHE A 580 -2.96 19.89 -0.19
CA PHE A 580 -2.45 20.50 -1.41
C PHE A 580 -3.38 21.63 -1.85
N PRO A 581 -2.84 22.76 -2.35
CA PRO A 581 -3.65 23.83 -2.89
C PRO A 581 -4.62 23.37 -3.99
N TYR A 582 -4.16 22.51 -4.91
CA TYR A 582 -4.93 22.02 -6.05
C TYR A 582 -4.91 20.48 -6.10
N VAL A 583 -6.08 19.87 -6.08
CA VAL A 583 -6.23 18.41 -6.10
C VAL A 583 -7.05 17.96 -7.30
N TYR A 584 -6.52 17.02 -8.06
CA TYR A 584 -7.20 16.33 -9.16
C TYR A 584 -7.54 14.91 -8.72
N VAL A 585 -8.83 14.58 -8.65
CA VAL A 585 -9.30 13.22 -8.39
C VAL A 585 -9.69 12.62 -9.73
N VAL A 586 -8.93 11.65 -10.21
CA VAL A 586 -9.07 11.10 -11.56
C VAL A 586 -9.72 9.73 -11.57
N GLY A 587 -10.38 9.38 -12.68
CA GLY A 587 -11.09 8.12 -12.85
C GLY A 587 -12.31 8.01 -11.97
N MET A 588 -13.07 9.09 -11.85
CA MET A 588 -14.36 9.12 -11.14
C MET A 588 -15.44 8.38 -11.94
N GLU A 589 -15.35 7.06 -11.96
CA GLU A 589 -16.16 6.16 -12.79
C GLU A 589 -16.72 5.01 -11.95
N GLU A 590 -17.94 4.57 -12.25
CA GLU A 590 -18.47 3.32 -11.69
C GLU A 590 -17.54 2.14 -12.01
N ASP A 591 -17.48 1.15 -11.11
CA ASP A 591 -16.60 -0.01 -11.17
C ASP A 591 -15.09 0.29 -11.04
N LEU A 592 -14.71 1.57 -10.96
CA LEU A 592 -13.34 2.03 -10.72
C LEU A 592 -13.24 2.82 -9.42
N PHE A 593 -14.09 3.80 -9.20
CA PHE A 593 -14.27 4.54 -7.96
C PHE A 593 -15.72 5.01 -7.82
N PRO A 594 -16.58 4.23 -7.09
CA PRO A 594 -16.26 3.07 -6.24
C PRO A 594 -15.85 1.81 -7.01
N LEU A 595 -15.10 0.90 -6.36
CA LEU A 595 -14.73 -0.38 -6.94
C LEU A 595 -15.96 -1.29 -7.12
N ALA A 596 -16.04 -2.03 -8.23
CA ALA A 596 -17.14 -2.96 -8.54
C ALA A 596 -17.52 -3.91 -7.39
N LYS A 597 -16.53 -4.44 -6.68
CA LYS A 597 -16.78 -5.33 -5.53
C LYS A 597 -17.43 -4.61 -4.35
N SER A 598 -17.08 -3.35 -4.12
CA SER A 598 -17.54 -2.58 -2.96
C SER A 598 -18.97 -2.08 -3.11
N ILE A 599 -19.52 -2.10 -4.33
CA ILE A 599 -20.93 -1.73 -4.59
C ILE A 599 -21.90 -2.77 -4.01
N GLN A 600 -21.46 -4.01 -3.82
CA GLN A 600 -22.29 -5.13 -3.38
C GLN A 600 -22.57 -5.13 -1.86
N SER A 601 -21.73 -4.45 -1.06
CA SER A 601 -21.88 -4.30 0.38
C SER A 601 -22.08 -2.84 0.75
N ARG A 602 -23.04 -2.58 1.63
CA ARG A 602 -23.29 -1.22 2.10
C ARG A 602 -22.10 -0.68 2.89
N GLU A 603 -21.53 -1.49 3.76
CA GLU A 603 -20.37 -1.10 4.57
C GLU A 603 -19.18 -0.74 3.69
N GLU A 604 -18.90 -1.55 2.66
CA GLU A 604 -17.80 -1.28 1.72
C GLU A 604 -18.07 -0.03 0.87
N LEU A 605 -19.32 0.21 0.45
CA LEU A 605 -19.69 1.43 -0.28
C LEU A 605 -19.56 2.67 0.62
N GLU A 606 -19.95 2.58 1.88
CA GLU A 606 -19.75 3.67 2.86
C GLU A 606 -18.26 3.94 3.10
N GLU A 607 -17.38 2.91 3.06
CA GLU A 607 -15.93 3.10 3.12
C GLU A 607 -15.37 3.77 1.86
N GLU A 608 -15.78 3.38 0.65
CA GLU A 608 -15.41 4.06 -0.59
C GLU A 608 -15.87 5.54 -0.59
N ARG A 609 -17.03 5.83 0.02
CA ARG A 609 -17.52 7.21 0.18
C ARG A 609 -16.65 8.01 1.15
N ARG A 610 -16.19 7.39 2.26
CA ARG A 610 -15.20 8.02 3.16
C ARG A 610 -13.88 8.27 2.43
N LEU A 611 -13.48 7.37 1.56
CA LEU A 611 -12.29 7.54 0.73
C LEU A 611 -12.44 8.75 -0.21
N PHE A 612 -13.61 8.92 -0.81
CA PHE A 612 -13.89 10.10 -1.63
C PHE A 612 -13.94 11.40 -0.79
N TYR A 613 -14.57 11.36 0.39
CA TYR A 613 -14.51 12.45 1.36
C TYR A 613 -13.05 12.83 1.71
N VAL A 614 -12.20 11.83 1.94
CA VAL A 614 -10.77 12.08 2.16
C VAL A 614 -10.14 12.77 0.95
N ALA A 615 -10.41 12.31 -0.28
CA ALA A 615 -9.85 12.92 -1.49
C ALA A 615 -10.22 14.41 -1.62
N LEU A 616 -11.51 14.75 -1.46
CA LEU A 616 -11.99 16.13 -1.52
C LEU A 616 -11.34 17.02 -0.43
N THR A 617 -11.27 16.53 0.79
CA THR A 617 -10.72 17.25 1.94
C THR A 617 -9.20 17.40 1.94
N ARG A 618 -8.49 16.86 0.89
CA ARG A 618 -7.07 17.16 0.67
C ARG A 618 -6.85 18.50 -0.02
N ALA A 619 -7.86 19.02 -0.70
CA ALA A 619 -7.79 20.30 -1.39
C ALA A 619 -7.94 21.48 -0.43
N GLU A 620 -7.04 22.47 -0.56
CA GLU A 620 -7.13 23.73 0.16
C GLU A 620 -7.97 24.74 -0.64
N LYS A 621 -7.62 24.95 -1.92
CA LYS A 621 -8.18 26.02 -2.77
C LYS A 621 -9.14 25.48 -3.83
N GLN A 622 -8.74 24.43 -4.55
CA GLN A 622 -9.50 23.94 -5.69
C GLN A 622 -9.44 22.42 -5.81
N ALA A 623 -10.58 21.78 -6.07
CA ALA A 623 -10.69 20.39 -6.44
C ALA A 623 -11.22 20.23 -7.87
N TYR A 624 -10.64 19.25 -8.60
CA TYR A 624 -11.06 18.83 -9.92
C TYR A 624 -11.45 17.35 -9.85
N LEU A 625 -12.61 17.00 -10.42
CA LEU A 625 -13.08 15.63 -10.59
C LEU A 625 -13.06 15.31 -12.07
N THR A 626 -12.38 14.24 -12.46
CA THR A 626 -12.30 13.86 -13.87
C THR A 626 -12.73 12.42 -14.10
N TYR A 627 -13.38 12.14 -15.24
CA TYR A 627 -13.76 10.79 -15.65
C TYR A 627 -13.68 10.65 -17.17
N ALA A 628 -13.50 9.39 -17.64
CA ALA A 628 -13.49 9.04 -19.03
C ALA A 628 -14.76 8.27 -19.41
N GLU A 629 -15.36 8.57 -20.57
CA GLU A 629 -16.51 7.80 -21.11
C GLU A 629 -16.10 6.41 -21.56
N ASN A 630 -14.84 6.25 -21.97
CA ASN A 630 -14.28 4.97 -22.38
C ASN A 630 -12.87 4.80 -21.80
N ARG A 631 -12.59 3.62 -21.26
CA ARG A 631 -11.29 3.29 -20.69
C ARG A 631 -10.74 1.99 -21.27
N TYR A 632 -9.44 1.96 -21.55
CA TYR A 632 -8.79 0.73 -21.96
C TYR A 632 -8.67 -0.24 -20.76
N ARG A 633 -9.36 -1.38 -20.87
CA ARG A 633 -9.27 -2.50 -19.89
C ARG A 633 -8.88 -3.77 -20.65
N TRP A 634 -7.80 -4.42 -20.24
CA TRP A 634 -7.31 -5.67 -20.85
C TRP A 634 -7.11 -5.59 -22.38
N GLY A 635 -6.68 -4.41 -22.88
CA GLY A 635 -6.47 -4.18 -24.32
C GLY A 635 -7.74 -3.92 -25.13
N GLN A 636 -8.92 -3.83 -24.49
CA GLN A 636 -10.18 -3.46 -25.14
C GLN A 636 -10.71 -2.15 -24.57
N LEU A 637 -11.32 -1.35 -25.45
CA LEU A 637 -12.02 -0.13 -25.06
C LEU A 637 -13.36 -0.51 -24.44
N SER A 638 -13.56 -0.16 -23.17
CA SER A 638 -14.77 -0.43 -22.41
C SER A 638 -15.47 0.88 -22.04
N PRO A 639 -16.79 1.01 -22.27
CA PRO A 639 -17.53 2.17 -21.83
C PRO A 639 -17.56 2.24 -20.30
N SER A 640 -17.52 3.45 -19.77
CA SER A 640 -17.57 3.75 -18.33
C SER A 640 -18.69 4.75 -18.06
N GLU A 641 -19.36 4.62 -16.92
CA GLU A 641 -20.35 5.58 -16.44
C GLU A 641 -19.69 6.49 -15.38
N PRO A 642 -20.13 7.75 -15.23
CA PRO A 642 -19.63 8.62 -14.18
C PRO A 642 -19.91 8.02 -12.80
N SER A 643 -19.00 8.24 -11.86
CA SER A 643 -19.14 7.81 -10.48
C SER A 643 -20.38 8.41 -9.82
N ARG A 644 -21.16 7.59 -9.12
CA ARG A 644 -22.30 8.04 -8.29
C ARG A 644 -21.90 9.09 -7.25
N PHE A 645 -20.65 9.11 -6.83
CA PHE A 645 -20.17 10.09 -5.87
C PHE A 645 -20.17 11.52 -6.39
N ILE A 646 -20.13 11.72 -7.72
CA ILE A 646 -20.31 13.06 -8.32
C ILE A 646 -21.74 13.53 -8.12
N GLU A 647 -22.75 12.63 -8.27
CA GLU A 647 -24.16 12.95 -8.09
C GLU A 647 -24.55 13.15 -6.62
N GLU A 648 -23.75 12.62 -5.68
CA GLU A 648 -23.94 12.83 -4.24
C GLU A 648 -23.49 14.22 -3.76
N ILE A 649 -22.78 14.98 -4.60
CA ILE A 649 -22.46 16.39 -4.33
C ILE A 649 -23.63 17.25 -4.78
N GLU A 650 -24.09 18.17 -3.92
CA GLU A 650 -25.11 19.13 -4.31
C GLU A 650 -24.65 19.97 -5.51
N GLU A 651 -25.50 20.09 -6.53
CA GLU A 651 -25.19 20.72 -7.84
C GLU A 651 -24.63 22.14 -7.70
N LYS A 652 -25.06 22.89 -6.70
CA LYS A 652 -24.59 24.27 -6.45
C LYS A 652 -23.09 24.37 -6.16
N TYR A 653 -22.45 23.28 -5.76
CA TYR A 653 -21.00 23.21 -5.49
C TYR A 653 -20.18 22.67 -6.66
N LEU A 654 -20.85 22.32 -7.78
CA LEU A 654 -20.22 21.77 -8.98
C LEU A 654 -20.20 22.79 -10.13
N SER A 655 -19.13 22.73 -10.93
CA SER A 655 -19.01 23.48 -12.20
C SER A 655 -18.53 22.52 -13.29
N TYR A 656 -19.39 22.19 -14.23
CA TYR A 656 -19.08 21.31 -15.34
C TYR A 656 -18.32 22.05 -16.44
N LEU A 657 -17.08 21.66 -16.71
CA LEU A 657 -16.23 22.22 -17.75
C LEU A 657 -16.60 21.72 -19.15
N THR A 658 -17.20 20.53 -19.23
CA THR A 658 -17.73 19.95 -20.47
C THR A 658 -19.24 19.86 -20.37
N PRO A 659 -19.98 20.24 -21.44
CA PRO A 659 -21.44 20.18 -21.41
C PRO A 659 -21.93 18.75 -21.15
N THR A 660 -22.89 18.60 -20.23
CA THR A 660 -23.61 17.33 -20.05
C THR A 660 -24.47 17.03 -21.25
N LEU A 661 -24.51 15.76 -21.69
CA LEU A 661 -25.30 15.32 -22.88
C LEU A 661 -26.83 15.48 -22.76
N SER A 662 -27.32 15.95 -21.61
CA SER A 662 -28.76 16.16 -21.36
C SER A 662 -29.36 17.36 -22.08
N ASN A 663 -28.57 18.15 -22.81
CA ASN A 663 -29.10 19.29 -23.58
C ASN A 663 -28.82 19.11 -25.10
N PRO A 664 -29.78 18.66 -25.91
CA PRO A 664 -29.61 18.37 -27.33
C PRO A 664 -29.24 19.60 -28.18
N ASN A 665 -29.20 20.80 -27.61
CA ASN A 665 -28.92 22.04 -28.35
C ASN A 665 -27.49 22.58 -28.21
N TYR A 666 -26.59 21.88 -27.50
CA TYR A 666 -25.20 22.31 -27.38
C TYR A 666 -24.32 21.72 -28.50
N ARG A 667 -24.05 22.52 -29.51
CA ARG A 667 -22.99 22.22 -30.51
C ARG A 667 -21.63 22.53 -29.85
N TYR A 668 -20.78 21.49 -29.76
CA TYR A 668 -19.38 21.56 -29.31
C TYR A 668 -18.62 22.71 -30.01
N LYS A 669 -18.21 23.73 -29.27
CA LYS A 669 -17.15 24.66 -29.69
C LYS A 669 -15.86 24.22 -29.03
N PRO A 670 -14.81 23.82 -29.77
CA PRO A 670 -13.53 23.50 -29.16
C PRO A 670 -12.99 24.76 -28.44
N LEU A 671 -12.59 24.58 -27.18
CA LEU A 671 -11.93 25.59 -26.34
C LEU A 671 -10.48 25.90 -26.79
N VAL A 672 -10.23 25.96 -28.07
CA VAL A 672 -9.02 26.56 -28.59
C VAL A 672 -9.34 28.02 -28.87
N ASN A 673 -8.88 28.89 -27.97
CA ASN A 673 -8.97 30.32 -28.16
C ASN A 673 -8.15 30.69 -29.42
N ARG A 674 -8.84 30.94 -30.53
CA ARG A 674 -8.23 31.29 -31.85
C ARG A 674 -7.52 32.64 -31.84
N GLU A 675 -7.54 33.37 -30.74
CA GLU A 675 -6.91 34.70 -30.62
C GLU A 675 -5.40 34.68 -30.37
N ILE A 676 -4.82 33.50 -30.05
CA ILE A 676 -3.35 33.40 -29.78
C ILE A 676 -2.54 33.06 -31.03
N PHE A 677 -3.18 32.52 -32.08
CA PHE A 677 -2.51 32.29 -33.36
C PHE A 677 -3.18 33.15 -34.43
N GLY A 678 -2.45 34.19 -34.91
CA GLY A 678 -2.93 35.12 -35.91
C GLY A 678 -3.56 34.43 -37.11
N GLU A 679 -4.53 35.08 -37.74
CA GLU A 679 -5.31 34.59 -38.89
C GLU A 679 -4.41 33.97 -39.96
N VAL A 680 -4.56 32.66 -40.17
CA VAL A 680 -3.96 31.96 -41.29
C VAL A 680 -4.82 32.25 -42.54
N ASP A 681 -4.21 32.99 -43.49
CA ASP A 681 -4.80 33.34 -44.77
C ASP A 681 -5.25 32.08 -45.52
N LYS A 682 -6.55 31.89 -45.60
CA LYS A 682 -7.24 30.75 -46.27
C LYS A 682 -7.06 30.71 -47.78
N SER A 683 -6.44 31.73 -48.40
CA SER A 683 -6.27 31.80 -49.86
C SER A 683 -5.16 30.90 -50.43
N LYS A 684 -4.34 30.28 -49.57
CA LYS A 684 -3.18 29.46 -50.01
C LYS A 684 -3.33 27.95 -49.81
N LEU A 685 -4.47 27.47 -49.33
CA LEU A 685 -4.73 26.03 -49.23
C LEU A 685 -5.60 25.54 -50.41
N ARG A 686 -4.93 25.21 -51.53
CA ARG A 686 -5.58 24.43 -52.62
C ARG A 686 -5.77 23.01 -52.12
N LEU A 687 -7.01 22.68 -51.71
CA LEU A 687 -7.47 21.32 -51.57
C LEU A 687 -7.58 20.65 -52.93
N GLN A 688 -6.77 19.64 -53.19
CA GLN A 688 -6.96 18.74 -54.31
C GLN A 688 -8.35 18.03 -54.14
N LYS A 689 -9.21 18.18 -55.13
CA LYS A 689 -10.50 17.49 -55.17
C LYS A 689 -10.29 15.98 -55.26
N PRO A 690 -11.08 15.16 -54.53
CA PRO A 690 -11.07 13.71 -54.72
C PRO A 690 -11.62 13.38 -56.12
N ILE A 691 -10.96 12.48 -56.83
CA ILE A 691 -11.34 11.95 -58.12
C ILE A 691 -12.64 11.11 -57.90
N SER A 692 -13.76 11.62 -58.46
CA SER A 692 -15.02 10.88 -58.52
C SER A 692 -14.94 9.83 -59.63
N GLY A 693 -14.74 8.59 -59.25
CA GLY A 693 -14.95 7.44 -60.13
C GLY A 693 -16.19 6.67 -59.68
N THR A 694 -17.30 6.87 -60.32
CA THR A 694 -18.50 6.07 -60.19
C THR A 694 -18.35 4.76 -60.98
N PRO A 695 -18.53 3.57 -60.38
CA PRO A 695 -18.76 2.34 -61.11
C PRO A 695 -20.26 2.24 -61.53
N PRO A 696 -20.58 1.64 -62.66
CA PRO A 696 -21.93 1.64 -63.20
C PRO A 696 -22.88 0.70 -62.41
N ALA A 697 -24.10 1.17 -62.28
CA ALA A 697 -25.22 0.44 -61.73
C ALA A 697 -25.51 -0.88 -62.50
N LYS A 698 -25.55 -2.00 -61.77
CA LYS A 698 -26.25 -3.21 -62.29
C LYS A 698 -27.35 -3.59 -61.29
N ASN A 699 -28.59 -3.44 -61.86
CA ASN A 699 -29.85 -4.12 -61.63
C ASN A 699 -30.13 -4.64 -60.18
N ALA A 700 -31.11 -4.02 -59.56
CA ALA A 700 -31.85 -4.55 -58.46
C ALA A 700 -32.74 -5.76 -58.91
N PRO A 701 -32.75 -6.85 -58.13
CA PRO A 701 -33.83 -7.84 -58.22
C PRO A 701 -35.03 -7.37 -57.40
N THR A 702 -36.16 -7.39 -58.05
CA THR A 702 -37.49 -7.22 -57.52
C THR A 702 -37.85 -8.33 -56.50
N GLY A 703 -38.54 -7.92 -55.47
CA GLY A 703 -39.46 -8.57 -54.54
C GLY A 703 -39.47 -10.10 -54.43
N GLU A 704 -39.33 -10.53 -53.19
CA GLU A 704 -39.69 -11.83 -52.60
C GLU A 704 -38.61 -12.47 -51.62
N GLU A 705 -37.99 -11.68 -50.76
CA GLU A 705 -37.27 -12.26 -49.64
C GLU A 705 -37.36 -11.43 -48.34
N GLN A 706 -38.54 -10.82 -48.09
CA GLN A 706 -38.86 -10.25 -46.78
C GLN A 706 -39.80 -11.14 -45.98
N GLN A 707 -39.45 -12.37 -45.72
CA GLN A 707 -40.11 -13.18 -44.69
C GLN A 707 -39.17 -14.28 -44.21
N LYS A 708 -38.33 -13.98 -43.21
CA LYS A 708 -37.82 -14.94 -42.22
C LYS A 708 -36.85 -14.28 -41.22
N LEU A 709 -37.33 -13.28 -40.50
CA LEU A 709 -36.76 -12.93 -39.20
C LEU A 709 -37.60 -13.64 -38.14
N ARG A 710 -37.19 -14.85 -37.78
CA ARG A 710 -37.76 -15.59 -36.65
C ARG A 710 -37.13 -15.10 -35.33
N LYS A 711 -38.03 -14.70 -34.44
CA LYS A 711 -37.84 -14.35 -33.02
C LYS A 711 -36.86 -15.30 -32.32
N LEU A 712 -35.84 -14.71 -31.70
CA LEU A 712 -35.00 -15.39 -30.73
C LEU A 712 -35.78 -15.57 -29.42
N LYS A 713 -35.87 -16.81 -28.95
CA LYS A 713 -36.38 -17.17 -27.63
C LYS A 713 -35.22 -17.11 -26.61
N PRO A 714 -35.49 -16.78 -25.33
CA PRO A 714 -34.44 -16.76 -24.29
C PRO A 714 -33.96 -18.17 -23.98
N VAL A 715 -32.65 -18.35 -23.86
CA VAL A 715 -32.03 -19.60 -23.43
C VAL A 715 -31.88 -19.56 -21.93
N ASN A 716 -32.65 -20.40 -21.26
CA ASN A 716 -32.42 -20.79 -19.86
C ASN A 716 -31.52 -22.03 -19.80
N ALA A 717 -30.71 -22.05 -18.78
CA ALA A 717 -30.10 -23.23 -18.14
C ALA A 717 -28.82 -23.80 -18.78
N MET A 718 -27.72 -23.60 -18.04
CA MET A 718 -26.53 -24.43 -18.10
C MET A 718 -26.89 -25.92 -17.92
N GLN A 719 -26.53 -26.72 -18.91
CA GLN A 719 -26.28 -28.14 -18.72
C GLN A 719 -24.85 -28.45 -19.18
N ASN A 720 -24.12 -29.15 -18.29
CA ASN A 720 -22.81 -29.72 -18.51
C ASN A 720 -22.76 -30.47 -19.84
N ILE A 721 -21.89 -30.02 -20.76
CA ILE A 721 -21.50 -30.80 -21.92
C ILE A 721 -20.04 -31.16 -21.74
N ALA A 722 -19.82 -32.46 -21.57
CA ALA A 722 -18.51 -33.08 -21.63
C ALA A 722 -17.82 -32.73 -22.95
N SER A 723 -16.52 -32.49 -22.87
CA SER A 723 -15.60 -32.18 -23.96
C SER A 723 -15.77 -33.14 -25.16
N LYS A 724 -16.43 -32.67 -26.23
CA LYS A 724 -16.27 -33.23 -27.56
C LYS A 724 -15.09 -32.53 -28.22
N ASP A 725 -14.14 -33.33 -28.73
CA ASP A 725 -13.00 -32.88 -29.51
C ASP A 725 -13.46 -31.99 -30.67
N ILE A 726 -13.20 -30.68 -30.54
CA ILE A 726 -13.70 -29.66 -31.49
C ILE A 726 -12.92 -29.72 -32.83
N TYR A 727 -11.83 -30.50 -32.93
CA TYR A 727 -10.96 -30.58 -34.09
C TYR A 727 -10.70 -32.05 -34.53
N ASN A 728 -11.71 -32.93 -34.51
CA ASN A 728 -11.63 -34.23 -35.16
C ASN A 728 -11.54 -34.03 -36.68
N GLY A 729 -10.35 -34.30 -37.25
CA GLY A 729 -10.07 -34.14 -38.68
C GLY A 729 -8.93 -33.16 -39.01
N LEU A 730 -8.25 -32.64 -38.03
CA LEU A 730 -7.06 -31.77 -38.24
C LEU A 730 -5.81 -32.65 -38.22
N ASP A 731 -5.30 -33.04 -39.40
CA ASP A 731 -4.09 -33.81 -39.56
C ASP A 731 -2.97 -33.01 -40.24
N ILE A 732 -1.74 -33.51 -40.20
CA ILE A 732 -0.64 -32.90 -40.93
C ILE A 732 -0.94 -32.97 -42.42
N GLY A 733 -0.88 -31.81 -43.08
CA GLY A 733 -1.25 -31.65 -44.48
C GLY A 733 -2.63 -31.01 -44.72
N THR A 734 -3.45 -30.88 -43.68
CA THR A 734 -4.80 -30.24 -43.81
C THR A 734 -4.68 -28.75 -44.12
N ASN A 735 -5.44 -28.27 -45.08
CA ASN A 735 -5.54 -26.84 -45.36
C ASN A 735 -6.54 -26.19 -44.41
N VAL A 736 -6.16 -25.05 -43.85
CA VAL A 736 -6.94 -24.33 -42.86
C VAL A 736 -7.01 -22.84 -43.20
N TYR A 737 -8.06 -22.18 -42.75
CA TYR A 737 -8.20 -20.74 -42.83
C TYR A 737 -8.30 -20.13 -41.43
N HIS A 738 -7.54 -19.07 -41.21
CA HIS A 738 -7.58 -18.28 -39.97
C HIS A 738 -7.89 -16.83 -40.30
N GLU A 739 -8.82 -16.23 -39.56
CA GLU A 739 -9.30 -14.86 -39.81
C GLU A 739 -8.18 -13.82 -39.96
N ARG A 740 -7.10 -13.96 -39.17
CA ARG A 740 -5.99 -12.99 -39.13
C ARG A 740 -4.83 -13.33 -40.08
N PHE A 741 -4.60 -14.62 -40.36
CA PHE A 741 -3.43 -15.09 -41.13
C PHE A 741 -3.77 -15.67 -42.49
N GLY A 742 -5.05 -15.73 -42.84
CA GLY A 742 -5.50 -16.24 -44.12
C GLY A 742 -5.39 -17.77 -44.23
N LYS A 743 -5.18 -18.26 -45.47
CA LYS A 743 -5.02 -19.69 -45.77
C LYS A 743 -3.65 -20.17 -45.31
N GLY A 744 -3.60 -21.41 -44.78
CA GLY A 744 -2.40 -22.03 -44.35
C GLY A 744 -2.50 -23.55 -44.36
N LYS A 745 -1.39 -24.25 -44.30
CA LYS A 745 -1.29 -25.71 -44.29
C LYS A 745 -0.67 -26.20 -42.98
N VAL A 746 -1.27 -27.19 -42.34
CA VAL A 746 -0.76 -27.78 -41.10
C VAL A 746 0.50 -28.59 -41.43
N VAL A 747 1.63 -28.26 -40.82
CA VAL A 747 2.92 -28.92 -41.03
C VAL A 747 3.38 -29.75 -39.84
N GLY A 748 2.77 -29.56 -38.67
CA GLY A 748 3.09 -30.36 -37.46
C GLY A 748 1.99 -30.24 -36.40
N LEU A 749 1.84 -31.26 -35.57
CA LEU A 749 0.93 -31.28 -34.42
C LEU A 749 1.71 -31.75 -33.19
N GLU A 750 1.64 -31.04 -32.09
CA GLU A 750 2.32 -31.35 -30.83
C GLU A 750 1.33 -31.30 -29.66
N GLY A 751 1.51 -32.16 -28.65
CA GLY A 751 0.69 -32.22 -27.44
C GLY A 751 -0.60 -33.02 -27.59
N SER A 752 -1.32 -33.22 -26.48
CA SER A 752 -2.58 -33.98 -26.42
C SER A 752 -3.63 -33.21 -25.59
N GLY A 753 -4.91 -33.46 -25.89
CA GLY A 753 -6.03 -32.84 -25.15
C GLY A 753 -6.10 -31.30 -25.29
N ASN A 754 -6.26 -30.59 -24.19
CA ASN A 754 -6.43 -29.14 -24.16
C ASN A 754 -5.17 -28.33 -24.53
N ASP A 755 -3.98 -28.95 -24.52
CA ASP A 755 -2.70 -28.31 -24.83
C ASP A 755 -2.16 -28.65 -26.22
N LYS A 756 -3.01 -29.23 -27.11
CA LYS A 756 -2.66 -29.57 -28.49
C LYS A 756 -2.35 -28.28 -29.28
N LYS A 757 -1.13 -28.25 -29.88
CA LYS A 757 -0.63 -27.14 -30.73
C LYS A 757 -0.52 -27.62 -32.18
N ALA A 758 -0.86 -26.74 -33.10
CA ALA A 758 -0.63 -26.97 -34.52
C ALA A 758 0.43 -25.99 -35.04
N GLN A 759 1.42 -26.52 -35.75
CA GLN A 759 2.32 -25.72 -36.57
C GLN A 759 1.67 -25.56 -37.94
N ILE A 760 1.40 -24.33 -38.32
CA ILE A 760 0.68 -24.01 -39.57
C ILE A 760 1.53 -23.03 -40.37
N ASN A 761 1.79 -23.37 -41.63
CA ASN A 761 2.46 -22.47 -42.57
C ASN A 761 1.40 -21.70 -43.37
N PHE A 762 1.23 -20.41 -43.03
CA PHE A 762 0.29 -19.49 -43.66
C PHE A 762 0.91 -18.83 -44.90
N GLU A 763 0.07 -18.59 -45.93
CA GLU A 763 0.48 -17.90 -47.15
C GLU A 763 0.89 -16.45 -46.87
N VAL A 764 0.23 -15.82 -45.90
CA VAL A 764 0.56 -14.46 -45.43
C VAL A 764 0.98 -14.58 -43.94
N GLY A 765 2.30 -14.56 -43.67
CA GLY A 765 2.83 -14.60 -42.28
C GLY A 765 3.72 -15.77 -41.91
N GLY A 766 3.93 -16.77 -42.82
CA GLY A 766 4.86 -17.89 -42.64
C GLY A 766 4.45 -18.88 -41.54
N LEU A 767 5.42 -19.62 -40.99
CA LEU A 767 5.18 -20.66 -40.00
C LEU A 767 4.78 -20.10 -38.66
N LYS A 768 3.65 -20.54 -38.08
CA LYS A 768 3.14 -20.16 -36.78
C LYS A 768 2.75 -21.36 -35.94
N ASN A 769 3.08 -21.35 -34.64
CA ASN A 769 2.62 -22.32 -33.65
C ASN A 769 1.36 -21.78 -32.99
N ILE A 770 0.24 -22.46 -33.17
CA ILE A 770 -1.08 -22.04 -32.70
C ILE A 770 -1.64 -23.08 -31.73
N LEU A 771 -2.06 -22.64 -30.54
CA LEU A 771 -2.74 -23.49 -29.55
C LEU A 771 -4.19 -23.71 -30.00
N LEU A 772 -4.56 -24.95 -30.33
CA LEU A 772 -5.85 -25.27 -30.96
C LEU A 772 -7.05 -24.88 -30.09
N ARG A 773 -6.92 -24.93 -28.80
CA ARG A 773 -7.97 -24.54 -27.83
C ARG A 773 -8.49 -23.10 -28.03
N PHE A 774 -7.64 -22.21 -28.54
CA PHE A 774 -8.00 -20.80 -28.75
C PHE A 774 -8.02 -20.40 -30.21
N ALA A 775 -7.71 -21.32 -31.13
CA ALA A 775 -7.60 -21.04 -32.54
C ALA A 775 -8.98 -21.12 -33.20
N LYS A 776 -9.42 -20.02 -33.79
CA LYS A 776 -10.58 -20.01 -34.69
C LYS A 776 -10.12 -20.47 -36.10
N LEU A 777 -9.89 -21.76 -36.26
CA LEU A 777 -9.49 -22.36 -37.55
C LEU A 777 -10.69 -23.00 -38.22
N THR A 778 -10.83 -22.76 -39.52
CA THR A 778 -11.78 -23.45 -40.37
C THR A 778 -11.03 -24.35 -41.33
N ILE A 779 -11.36 -25.64 -41.36
CA ILE A 779 -10.76 -26.58 -42.31
C ILE A 779 -11.33 -26.22 -43.69
N VAL A 780 -10.44 -26.08 -44.68
CA VAL A 780 -10.78 -25.74 -46.06
C VAL A 780 -10.39 -26.95 -46.90
N ASN A 781 -11.39 -27.64 -47.50
CA ASN A 781 -11.19 -28.77 -48.38
C ASN A 781 -10.59 -28.36 -49.73
#